data_a777022943c79b3f998ff6b2c6ccb4db
#
_entry.id   a777022943c79b3f998ff6b2c6ccb4db
#
_cell.length_a   1.000
_cell.length_b   1.000
_cell.length_c   1.000
_cell.angle_alpha   90.00
_cell.angle_beta   90.00
_cell.angle_gamma   90.00
#
_symmetry.space_group_name_H-M   'P 1'
#
loop_
_entity.id
_entity.type
_entity.pdbx_description
1 polymer ?
#
loop_
_entity_poly.entity_id
_entity_poly.type
_entity_poly.pdbx_seq_one_letter_code
_entity_poly.pdbx_strand_id
1 'polypeptide(L)'
;MSDVVHALPEPDDDGLPSLSTGARSLKLARWVDLLAALLGRNAPASFDELTSSVSDYRAKAEARDAERDAHASSRLAESLKRVFERDKDELRMLGVMIESLPDERGNPGGLYRLRRNDFYLPYLCIAVPGGAPTSPARLDVYGYKSLESLVLEPDELEVIVDAAASIRLLGDSQLRAEIDSAMRKLAVDLPLDSVVASPDVPRQISARAQPDAELFATLGEALRHRKVVTFTYHVLPSGETETRVVEPYGLFFVSTHWYLAAHDRARGEIRNFRLNRISGATLNSKAMQTPDYSVPDTFSLRAHAQLRQPWELGDGDALQVLVHFGGESGPAMAAAALGEVVPDAPMQRRFAVRRSDSFARWILSFGGEAAIISPHSLVAQVRALAAATIALYAHSASLPQPSASPPAAAPKKRARVAWEPRGAAAQFRRILLVVPQIADGDEHSLHDVASRVGTDVSTLQQDLHSLVARYDLPAGFVEGVQIYLEPDRVSARSNHLRRPMRLTVPELCALELGLAVLRSQRPPDEHAVLDRARTRLLSIIAKLPHDPIPDSLYTVSTGEYGSTTLMPVIRHGMRRQLKLRIGYRKSGSTTTDNRMVCPYALVSANGMLYLIALCERSVSLRVFRMDRVVMAEVTDVPFAAPAAFSVDDVLRDGRVFQSDPPDRMLVRYSARIAPWIAEREGRSLEADGCVVLEHPLADWEWGLRHALQYGAEAEVLEPESLRTKLRQQLEVILQGA
;
A
#
# COMPACT_ATOMS: atom_id res chain seq x y z
N MET A 1 -33.89 41.45 32.53
CA MET A 1 -34.52 40.22 32.06
C MET A 1 -33.94 40.00 30.68
N SER A 2 -32.89 39.28 30.61
CA SER A 2 -32.20 38.92 29.36
C SER A 2 -32.13 37.39 29.32
N ASP A 3 -32.83 36.82 28.37
CA ASP A 3 -32.89 35.40 28.14
C ASP A 3 -31.54 34.90 27.59
N VAL A 4 -30.88 34.08 28.36
CA VAL A 4 -29.71 33.29 27.90
C VAL A 4 -30.25 32.03 27.22
N VAL A 5 -30.27 32.05 25.91
CA VAL A 5 -30.53 30.86 25.11
C VAL A 5 -29.30 29.96 25.18
N HIS A 6 -29.40 28.86 25.90
CA HIS A 6 -28.42 27.78 25.83
C HIS A 6 -28.52 27.12 24.44
N ALA A 7 -27.51 27.35 23.60
CA ALA A 7 -27.30 26.60 22.38
C ALA A 7 -26.89 25.15 22.74
N LEU A 8 -27.68 24.19 22.30
CA LEU A 8 -27.33 22.78 22.35
C LEU A 8 -26.14 22.53 21.37
N PRO A 9 -25.16 21.70 21.73
CA PRO A 9 -24.10 21.38 20.81
C PRO A 9 -24.67 20.57 19.62
N GLU A 10 -24.27 20.97 18.42
CA GLU A 10 -24.59 20.23 17.19
C GLU A 10 -24.08 18.78 17.28
N PRO A 11 -24.85 17.78 16.78
CA PRO A 11 -24.41 16.39 16.78
C PRO A 11 -23.27 16.21 15.77
N ASP A 12 -22.19 15.56 16.24
CA ASP A 12 -21.12 15.09 15.36
C ASP A 12 -21.69 14.16 14.28
N ASP A 13 -21.29 14.37 13.02
CA ASP A 13 -21.82 13.82 11.75
C ASP A 13 -21.61 12.29 11.58
N ASP A 14 -21.19 11.53 12.60
CA ASP A 14 -20.85 10.11 12.53
C ASP A 14 -21.82 9.16 13.27
N GLY A 15 -22.95 9.62 13.75
CA GLY A 15 -24.03 8.76 14.28
C GLY A 15 -23.68 7.84 15.48
N LEU A 16 -22.43 7.88 15.97
CA LEU A 16 -22.01 7.17 17.18
C LEU A 16 -21.98 8.15 18.36
N PRO A 17 -22.52 7.77 19.54
CA PRO A 17 -22.49 8.65 20.71
C PRO A 17 -21.03 8.97 21.04
N SER A 18 -20.63 10.24 20.94
CA SER A 18 -19.32 10.73 21.36
C SER A 18 -19.15 10.41 22.84
N LEU A 19 -18.30 9.44 23.18
CA LEU A 19 -17.90 9.22 24.55
C LEU A 19 -17.28 10.51 25.09
N SER A 20 -17.73 10.98 26.26
CA SER A 20 -17.15 12.14 26.92
C SER A 20 -15.63 11.94 27.07
N THR A 21 -14.85 12.99 27.01
CA THR A 21 -13.37 12.97 27.14
C THR A 21 -12.93 12.16 28.37
N GLY A 22 -13.69 12.25 29.47
CA GLY A 22 -13.47 11.48 30.70
C GLY A 22 -13.62 9.96 30.51
N ALA A 23 -14.61 9.51 29.75
CA ALA A 23 -14.81 8.07 29.51
C ALA A 23 -13.71 7.45 28.62
N ARG A 24 -13.15 8.25 27.68
CA ARG A 24 -11.99 7.83 26.83
C ARG A 24 -10.72 7.70 27.67
N SER A 25 -10.46 8.63 28.54
CA SER A 25 -9.31 8.63 29.46
C SER A 25 -9.35 7.43 30.42
N LEU A 26 -10.53 7.12 30.99
CA LEU A 26 -10.72 5.95 31.86
C LEU A 26 -10.48 4.62 31.15
N LYS A 27 -10.89 4.51 29.89
CA LYS A 27 -10.68 3.29 29.09
C LYS A 27 -9.19 3.07 28.79
N LEU A 28 -8.47 4.11 28.40
CA LEU A 28 -7.03 4.06 28.15
C LEU A 28 -6.26 3.65 29.40
N ALA A 29 -6.55 4.28 30.54
CA ALA A 29 -5.93 3.97 31.81
C ALA A 29 -6.16 2.50 32.21
N ARG A 30 -7.40 2.02 32.06
CA ARG A 30 -7.76 0.64 32.33
C ARG A 30 -6.97 -0.38 31.48
N TRP A 31 -6.77 -0.09 30.19
CA TRP A 31 -5.97 -0.95 29.33
C TRP A 31 -4.50 -0.99 29.68
N VAL A 32 -3.90 0.16 30.01
CA VAL A 32 -2.51 0.24 30.48
C VAL A 32 -2.33 -0.54 31.79
N ASP A 33 -3.26 -0.37 32.72
CA ASP A 33 -3.25 -1.06 34.03
C ASP A 33 -3.41 -2.59 33.85
N LEU A 34 -4.29 -3.01 32.94
CA LEU A 34 -4.47 -4.43 32.61
C LEU A 34 -3.20 -5.05 32.03
N LEU A 35 -2.52 -4.34 31.11
CA LEU A 35 -1.24 -4.79 30.59
C LEU A 35 -0.17 -4.87 31.67
N ALA A 36 -0.04 -3.85 32.52
CA ALA A 36 0.90 -3.85 33.61
C ALA A 36 0.66 -5.02 34.57
N ALA A 37 -0.61 -5.29 34.91
CA ALA A 37 -0.99 -6.40 35.76
C ALA A 37 -0.66 -7.77 35.16
N LEU A 38 -0.86 -7.95 33.87
CA LEU A 38 -0.55 -9.21 33.16
C LEU A 38 0.97 -9.40 32.94
N LEU A 39 1.68 -8.35 32.51
CA LEU A 39 3.11 -8.40 32.24
C LEU A 39 3.95 -8.47 33.53
N GLY A 40 3.44 -7.97 34.65
CA GLY A 40 4.09 -8.07 35.97
C GLY A 40 4.09 -9.47 36.55
N ARG A 41 3.31 -10.38 36.02
CA ARG A 41 3.13 -11.75 36.54
C ARG A 41 3.84 -12.78 35.69
N ASN A 42 4.38 -13.82 36.34
CA ASN A 42 4.95 -14.98 35.66
C ASN A 42 3.91 -16.13 35.52
N ALA A 43 2.88 -16.16 36.39
CA ALA A 43 1.80 -17.16 36.39
C ALA A 43 0.53 -16.54 35.77
N PRO A 44 -0.35 -17.36 35.18
CA PRO A 44 -1.65 -16.92 34.72
C PRO A 44 -2.48 -16.35 35.89
N ALA A 45 -3.23 -15.30 35.65
CA ALA A 45 -4.06 -14.62 36.63
C ALA A 45 -5.54 -15.02 36.47
N SER A 46 -6.25 -15.18 37.57
CA SER A 46 -7.70 -15.33 37.55
C SER A 46 -8.40 -14.01 37.24
N PHE A 47 -9.68 -14.09 36.87
CA PHE A 47 -10.48 -12.88 36.64
C PHE A 47 -10.55 -11.99 37.89
N ASP A 48 -10.70 -12.60 39.10
CA ASP A 48 -10.79 -11.87 40.37
C ASP A 48 -9.46 -11.17 40.72
N GLU A 49 -8.34 -11.82 40.45
CA GLU A 49 -7.00 -11.17 40.62
C GLU A 49 -6.80 -9.99 39.68
N LEU A 50 -7.24 -10.08 38.42
CA LEU A 50 -7.16 -8.96 37.48
C LEU A 50 -8.11 -7.83 37.89
N THR A 51 -9.32 -8.14 38.33
CA THR A 51 -10.28 -7.13 38.81
C THR A 51 -9.78 -6.41 40.07
N SER A 52 -9.06 -7.09 40.95
CA SER A 52 -8.45 -6.47 42.11
C SER A 52 -7.21 -5.61 41.76
N SER A 53 -6.52 -5.93 40.66
CA SER A 53 -5.29 -5.25 40.25
C SER A 53 -5.55 -3.97 39.42
N VAL A 54 -6.65 -3.93 38.65
CA VAL A 54 -6.99 -2.81 37.77
C VAL A 54 -7.98 -1.88 38.46
N SER A 55 -7.62 -0.62 38.62
CA SER A 55 -8.37 0.37 39.44
C SER A 55 -9.84 0.51 39.05
N ASP A 56 -10.16 0.63 37.75
CA ASP A 56 -11.54 0.78 37.25
C ASP A 56 -12.37 -0.52 37.44
N TYR A 57 -11.75 -1.69 37.30
CA TYR A 57 -12.40 -2.96 37.56
C TYR A 57 -12.66 -3.17 39.07
N ARG A 58 -11.68 -2.79 39.91
CA ARG A 58 -11.79 -2.85 41.36
C ARG A 58 -12.94 -1.98 41.88
N ALA A 59 -13.04 -0.72 41.43
CA ALA A 59 -14.12 0.16 41.82
C ALA A 59 -15.50 -0.41 41.46
N LYS A 60 -15.63 -1.11 40.33
CA LYS A 60 -16.85 -1.77 39.90
C LYS A 60 -17.12 -3.05 40.72
N ALA A 61 -16.07 -3.77 41.11
CA ALA A 61 -16.19 -4.96 41.97
C ALA A 61 -16.63 -4.55 43.40
N GLU A 62 -16.03 -3.48 43.96
CA GLU A 62 -16.43 -2.92 45.26
C GLU A 62 -17.88 -2.43 45.25
N ALA A 63 -18.32 -1.79 44.17
CA ALA A 63 -19.73 -1.40 44.00
C ALA A 63 -20.67 -2.60 43.95
N ARG A 64 -20.23 -3.71 43.32
CA ARG A 64 -20.94 -5.00 43.31
C ARG A 64 -21.08 -5.58 44.73
N ASP A 65 -19.97 -5.58 45.46
CA ASP A 65 -19.91 -6.20 46.80
C ASP A 65 -20.65 -5.38 47.87
N ALA A 66 -20.78 -4.06 47.66
CA ALA A 66 -21.57 -3.17 48.48
C ALA A 66 -23.09 -3.25 48.23
N GLU A 67 -23.49 -3.85 47.09
CA GLU A 67 -24.92 -3.99 46.72
C GLU A 67 -25.62 -5.08 47.55
N ARG A 68 -26.71 -4.68 48.19
CA ARG A 68 -27.49 -5.58 49.07
C ARG A 68 -28.51 -6.46 48.34
N ASP A 69 -28.91 -6.05 47.14
CA ASP A 69 -29.81 -6.83 46.30
C ASP A 69 -29.03 -7.86 45.50
N ALA A 70 -29.29 -9.16 45.74
CA ALA A 70 -28.63 -10.26 45.06
C ALA A 70 -28.79 -10.22 43.51
N HIS A 71 -29.93 -9.77 42.98
CA HIS A 71 -30.17 -9.63 41.57
C HIS A 71 -29.41 -8.44 40.98
N ALA A 72 -29.29 -7.34 41.70
CA ALA A 72 -28.50 -6.19 41.29
C ALA A 72 -26.99 -6.51 41.31
N SER A 73 -26.51 -7.19 42.34
CA SER A 73 -25.13 -7.67 42.47
C SER A 73 -24.77 -8.62 41.32
N SER A 74 -25.64 -9.58 40.97
CA SER A 74 -25.44 -10.49 39.84
C SER A 74 -25.35 -9.73 38.50
N ARG A 75 -26.20 -8.73 38.27
CA ARG A 75 -26.15 -7.87 37.07
C ARG A 75 -24.86 -7.06 36.98
N LEU A 76 -24.36 -6.56 38.11
CA LEU A 76 -23.07 -5.84 38.17
C LEU A 76 -21.91 -6.78 37.88
N ALA A 77 -21.92 -8.01 38.37
CA ALA A 77 -20.91 -9.02 38.06
C ALA A 77 -20.88 -9.39 36.57
N GLU A 78 -22.04 -9.61 35.95
CA GLU A 78 -22.13 -9.82 34.52
C GLU A 78 -21.66 -8.60 33.69
N SER A 79 -22.02 -7.39 34.14
CA SER A 79 -21.58 -6.15 33.49
C SER A 79 -20.07 -6.00 33.52
N LEU A 80 -19.44 -6.25 34.66
CA LEU A 80 -17.99 -6.22 34.83
C LEU A 80 -17.29 -7.23 33.89
N LYS A 81 -17.80 -8.46 33.85
CA LYS A 81 -17.26 -9.49 32.95
C LYS A 81 -17.39 -9.10 31.46
N ARG A 82 -18.52 -8.52 31.05
CA ARG A 82 -18.72 -8.03 29.70
C ARG A 82 -17.74 -6.89 29.33
N VAL A 83 -17.46 -5.98 30.27
CA VAL A 83 -16.48 -4.92 30.07
C VAL A 83 -15.08 -5.50 29.86
N PHE A 84 -14.68 -6.46 30.69
CA PHE A 84 -13.38 -7.13 30.57
C PHE A 84 -13.25 -7.91 29.25
N GLU A 85 -14.24 -8.70 28.86
CA GLU A 85 -14.21 -9.43 27.59
C GLU A 85 -14.13 -8.49 26.39
N ARG A 86 -14.88 -7.39 26.42
CA ARG A 86 -14.80 -6.36 25.37
C ARG A 86 -13.41 -5.70 25.31
N ASP A 87 -12.82 -5.35 26.47
CA ASP A 87 -11.49 -4.77 26.52
C ASP A 87 -10.44 -5.78 26.00
N LYS A 88 -10.57 -7.04 26.32
CA LYS A 88 -9.72 -8.13 25.80
C LYS A 88 -9.83 -8.26 24.28
N ASP A 89 -11.03 -8.21 23.73
CA ASP A 89 -11.26 -8.31 22.29
C ASP A 89 -10.72 -7.09 21.56
N GLU A 90 -10.94 -5.88 22.07
CA GLU A 90 -10.39 -4.66 21.50
C GLU A 90 -8.85 -4.61 21.57
N LEU A 91 -8.25 -5.04 22.69
CA LEU A 91 -6.80 -5.18 22.82
C LEU A 91 -6.23 -6.20 21.83
N ARG A 92 -6.95 -7.30 21.58
CA ARG A 92 -6.57 -8.29 20.56
C ARG A 92 -6.53 -7.65 19.16
N MET A 93 -7.51 -6.81 18.82
CA MET A 93 -7.50 -6.09 17.54
C MET A 93 -6.30 -5.12 17.41
N LEU A 94 -5.77 -4.65 18.53
CA LEU A 94 -4.56 -3.83 18.57
C LEU A 94 -3.26 -4.64 18.58
N GLY A 95 -3.35 -5.98 18.50
CA GLY A 95 -2.19 -6.89 18.48
C GLY A 95 -1.77 -7.41 19.86
N VAL A 96 -2.53 -7.13 20.91
CA VAL A 96 -2.24 -7.63 22.27
C VAL A 96 -2.98 -8.95 22.50
N MET A 97 -2.26 -10.06 22.48
CA MET A 97 -2.82 -11.42 22.54
C MET A 97 -2.87 -11.92 23.98
N ILE A 98 -3.99 -11.67 24.66
CA ILE A 98 -4.24 -12.22 26.01
C ILE A 98 -4.76 -13.64 25.84
N GLU A 99 -4.00 -14.64 26.29
CA GLU A 99 -4.37 -16.05 26.30
C GLU A 99 -5.42 -16.31 27.39
N SER A 100 -6.45 -17.09 27.05
CA SER A 100 -7.42 -17.64 28.01
C SER A 100 -7.11 -19.13 28.20
N LEU A 101 -6.86 -19.53 29.43
CA LEU A 101 -6.51 -20.89 29.80
C LEU A 101 -7.62 -21.50 30.64
N PRO A 102 -7.88 -22.80 30.52
CA PRO A 102 -8.82 -23.48 31.42
C PRO A 102 -8.26 -23.47 32.83
N ASP A 103 -9.13 -23.25 33.83
CA ASP A 103 -8.73 -23.36 35.21
C ASP A 103 -9.03 -24.79 35.71
N GLU A 104 -8.00 -25.59 35.98
CA GLU A 104 -8.11 -26.95 36.53
C GLU A 104 -8.72 -26.98 37.95
N ARG A 105 -8.76 -25.82 38.61
CA ARG A 105 -9.35 -25.67 39.97
C ARG A 105 -10.85 -25.36 39.95
N GLY A 106 -11.46 -25.29 38.75
CA GLY A 106 -12.90 -25.14 38.60
C GLY A 106 -13.43 -23.71 38.77
N ASN A 107 -12.59 -22.68 38.75
CA ASN A 107 -13.07 -21.30 38.77
C ASN A 107 -13.82 -20.95 37.47
N PRO A 108 -15.04 -20.43 37.58
CA PRO A 108 -15.91 -20.20 36.39
C PRO A 108 -15.44 -19.11 35.46
N GLY A 109 -14.30 -18.45 35.74
CA GLY A 109 -13.76 -17.33 34.96
C GLY A 109 -12.62 -17.70 33.98
N GLY A 110 -11.94 -18.83 34.20
CA GLY A 110 -10.69 -19.16 33.50
C GLY A 110 -9.48 -18.36 34.02
N LEU A 111 -8.34 -18.69 33.48
CA LEU A 111 -7.06 -17.98 33.75
C LEU A 111 -6.61 -17.21 32.51
N TYR A 112 -5.99 -16.07 32.74
CA TYR A 112 -5.53 -15.17 31.69
C TYR A 112 -4.02 -14.96 31.80
N ARG A 113 -3.35 -14.92 30.66
CA ARG A 113 -1.89 -14.71 30.59
C ARG A 113 -1.52 -13.86 29.36
N LEU A 114 -0.54 -13.00 29.56
CA LEU A 114 0.17 -12.32 28.47
C LEU A 114 1.66 -12.67 28.55
N ARG A 115 2.13 -13.46 27.61
CA ARG A 115 3.54 -13.87 27.60
C ARG A 115 4.41 -12.70 27.15
N ARG A 116 5.50 -12.44 27.85
CA ARG A 116 6.43 -11.37 27.51
C ARG A 116 7.02 -11.53 26.11
N ASN A 117 7.42 -12.77 25.75
CA ASN A 117 7.95 -13.07 24.42
C ASN A 117 6.94 -12.90 23.29
N ASP A 118 5.65 -12.95 23.58
CA ASP A 118 4.60 -12.74 22.58
C ASP A 118 4.16 -11.26 22.50
N PHE A 119 4.47 -10.48 23.52
CA PHE A 119 4.13 -9.06 23.58
C PHE A 119 5.28 -8.14 23.16
N TYR A 120 6.49 -8.32 23.69
CA TYR A 120 7.61 -7.42 23.41
C TYR A 120 8.33 -7.76 22.10
N LEU A 121 8.78 -6.71 21.42
CA LEU A 121 9.73 -6.84 20.31
C LEU A 121 11.01 -7.55 20.81
N PRO A 122 11.51 -8.59 20.13
CA PRO A 122 12.78 -9.22 20.48
C PRO A 122 13.92 -8.19 20.39
N TYR A 123 15.05 -8.46 21.05
CA TYR A 123 16.24 -7.63 20.87
C TYR A 123 16.74 -7.75 19.44
N LEU A 124 16.95 -6.60 18.78
CA LEU A 124 17.48 -6.55 17.43
C LEU A 124 19.00 -6.24 17.53
N CYS A 125 19.78 -7.12 16.95
CA CYS A 125 21.23 -7.03 16.95
C CYS A 125 21.73 -6.94 15.51
N ILE A 126 22.86 -6.27 15.30
CA ILE A 126 23.53 -6.24 14.00
C ILE A 126 24.73 -7.19 14.06
N ALA A 127 24.84 -8.06 13.06
CA ALA A 127 26.00 -8.91 12.89
C ALA A 127 27.25 -8.06 12.59
N VAL A 128 28.34 -8.36 13.32
CA VAL A 128 29.62 -7.71 13.09
C VAL A 128 30.60 -8.74 12.51
N PRO A 129 31.17 -8.51 11.32
CA PRO A 129 32.13 -9.46 10.74
C PRO A 129 33.26 -9.76 11.66
N GLY A 130 33.41 -11.04 12.05
CA GLY A 130 34.50 -11.51 12.95
C GLY A 130 34.37 -11.11 14.43
N GLY A 131 33.25 -10.52 14.84
CA GLY A 131 32.97 -10.08 16.21
C GLY A 131 31.66 -10.64 16.77
N ALA A 132 31.40 -10.33 18.05
CA ALA A 132 30.10 -10.57 18.63
C ALA A 132 29.07 -9.57 18.04
N PRO A 133 27.79 -9.99 17.82
CA PRO A 133 26.75 -9.06 17.35
C PRO A 133 26.65 -7.85 18.28
N THR A 134 26.45 -6.67 17.70
CA THR A 134 26.14 -5.47 18.48
C THR A 134 24.77 -5.69 19.12
N SER A 135 24.76 -5.85 20.43
CA SER A 135 23.53 -6.04 21.19
C SER A 135 23.26 -4.80 22.03
N PRO A 136 22.01 -4.32 22.06
CA PRO A 136 21.64 -3.25 22.98
C PRO A 136 21.84 -3.70 24.43
N ALA A 137 22.05 -2.74 25.34
CA ALA A 137 22.17 -3.04 26.75
C ALA A 137 20.88 -3.72 27.24
N ARG A 138 21.01 -4.98 27.66
CA ARG A 138 19.87 -5.75 28.18
C ARG A 138 19.49 -5.24 29.57
N LEU A 139 18.22 -5.00 29.76
CA LEU A 139 17.68 -4.67 31.07
C LEU A 139 17.53 -5.98 31.86
N ASP A 140 18.38 -6.16 32.84
CA ASP A 140 18.40 -7.37 33.67
C ASP A 140 17.26 -7.47 34.65
N VAL A 141 16.58 -6.37 34.89
CA VAL A 141 15.49 -6.24 35.85
C VAL A 141 14.15 -6.49 35.14
N TYR A 142 13.17 -7.01 35.85
CA TYR A 142 11.77 -7.19 35.35
C TYR A 142 11.58 -8.20 34.23
N GLY A 143 12.48 -9.18 34.06
CA GLY A 143 12.31 -10.33 33.17
C GLY A 143 12.60 -10.07 31.69
N TYR A 144 13.22 -8.96 31.34
CA TYR A 144 13.65 -8.68 29.95
C TYR A 144 14.81 -9.56 29.48
N LYS A 145 15.56 -10.17 30.40
CA LYS A 145 16.62 -11.16 30.07
C LYS A 145 16.12 -12.35 29.25
N SER A 146 14.86 -12.72 29.44
CA SER A 146 14.28 -13.89 28.77
C SER A 146 13.85 -13.60 27.33
N LEU A 147 13.91 -12.36 26.88
CA LEU A 147 13.55 -12.01 25.52
C LEU A 147 14.58 -12.56 24.53
N GLU A 148 14.09 -13.06 23.42
CA GLU A 148 14.90 -13.53 22.30
C GLU A 148 15.69 -12.38 21.66
N SER A 149 16.76 -12.74 20.96
CA SER A 149 17.55 -11.82 20.14
C SER A 149 17.44 -12.24 18.68
N LEU A 150 17.17 -11.28 17.81
CA LEU A 150 17.18 -11.43 16.36
C LEU A 150 18.42 -10.72 15.80
N VAL A 151 19.30 -11.48 15.16
CA VAL A 151 20.52 -10.93 14.54
C VAL A 151 20.23 -10.67 13.07
N LEU A 152 20.40 -9.42 12.63
CA LEU A 152 20.29 -8.98 11.25
C LEU A 152 21.69 -8.75 10.67
N GLU A 153 21.89 -9.15 9.42
CA GLU A 153 23.07 -8.77 8.66
C GLU A 153 22.95 -7.31 8.18
N PRO A 154 24.07 -6.59 7.97
CA PRO A 154 24.00 -5.21 7.49
C PRO A 154 23.26 -5.04 6.15
N ASP A 155 23.42 -6.01 5.23
CA ASP A 155 22.73 -6.02 3.93
C ASP A 155 21.21 -6.24 4.08
N GLU A 156 20.78 -7.01 5.08
CA GLU A 156 19.35 -7.18 5.40
C GLU A 156 18.75 -5.90 5.97
N LEU A 157 19.53 -5.15 6.75
CA LEU A 157 19.08 -3.85 7.28
C LEU A 157 18.87 -2.83 6.15
N GLU A 158 19.80 -2.74 5.19
CA GLU A 158 19.64 -1.88 4.01
C GLU A 158 18.37 -2.24 3.23
N VAL A 159 18.12 -3.53 3.01
CA VAL A 159 16.93 -4.01 2.30
C VAL A 159 15.63 -3.70 3.04
N ILE A 160 15.63 -3.74 4.38
CA ILE A 160 14.47 -3.36 5.20
C ILE A 160 14.18 -1.85 5.06
N VAL A 161 15.21 -1.01 5.07
CA VAL A 161 15.08 0.45 4.86
C VAL A 161 14.57 0.75 3.44
N ASP A 162 15.12 0.08 2.42
CA ASP A 162 14.67 0.22 1.03
C ASP A 162 13.22 -0.26 0.85
N ALA A 163 12.82 -1.34 1.53
CA ALA A 163 11.43 -1.81 1.54
C ALA A 163 10.49 -0.75 2.13
N ALA A 164 10.87 -0.15 3.25
CA ALA A 164 10.10 0.94 3.85
C ALA A 164 10.01 2.15 2.92
N ALA A 165 11.11 2.54 2.27
CA ALA A 165 11.11 3.60 1.28
C ALA A 165 10.17 3.30 0.10
N SER A 166 10.18 2.07 -0.40
CA SER A 166 9.28 1.62 -1.49
C SER A 166 7.81 1.81 -1.12
N ILE A 167 7.41 1.47 0.11
CA ILE A 167 6.03 1.65 0.59
C ILE A 167 5.67 3.13 0.73
N ARG A 168 6.58 3.96 1.27
CA ARG A 168 6.35 5.41 1.37
C ARG A 168 6.12 6.04 0.00
N LEU A 169 6.77 5.52 -1.02
CA LEU A 169 6.67 5.98 -2.40
C LEU A 169 5.44 5.47 -3.15
N LEU A 170 4.71 4.46 -2.62
CA LEU A 170 3.43 4.00 -3.20
C LEU A 170 2.30 5.04 -3.05
N GLY A 171 2.45 6.00 -2.14
CA GLY A 171 1.47 7.07 -1.94
C GLY A 171 0.21 6.65 -1.18
N ASP A 172 0.12 5.43 -0.69
CA ASP A 172 -0.95 4.96 0.19
C ASP A 172 -0.72 5.45 1.62
N SER A 173 -1.65 6.25 2.14
CA SER A 173 -1.51 6.90 3.45
C SER A 173 -1.56 5.90 4.61
N GLN A 174 -2.33 4.82 4.48
CA GLN A 174 -2.45 3.81 5.52
C GLN A 174 -1.19 2.92 5.57
N LEU A 175 -0.78 2.39 4.43
CA LEU A 175 0.47 1.61 4.34
C LEU A 175 1.66 2.45 4.82
N ARG A 176 1.67 3.75 4.50
CA ARG A 176 2.69 4.68 4.99
C ARG A 176 2.67 4.80 6.52
N ALA A 177 1.50 4.93 7.14
CA ALA A 177 1.37 5.00 8.58
C ALA A 177 1.84 3.70 9.27
N GLU A 178 1.48 2.53 8.73
CA GLU A 178 1.89 1.24 9.27
C GLU A 178 3.40 1.00 9.10
N ILE A 179 3.99 1.33 7.94
CA ILE A 179 5.43 1.19 7.74
C ILE A 179 6.22 2.15 8.62
N ASP A 180 5.76 3.39 8.79
CA ASP A 180 6.41 4.36 9.66
C ASP A 180 6.33 3.93 11.13
N SER A 181 5.22 3.31 11.56
CA SER A 181 5.09 2.72 12.88
C SER A 181 6.04 1.55 13.08
N ALA A 182 6.13 0.63 12.11
CA ALA A 182 7.08 -0.48 12.14
C ALA A 182 8.53 0.01 12.26
N MET A 183 8.92 0.98 11.41
CA MET A 183 10.28 1.52 11.41
C MET A 183 10.64 2.20 12.73
N ARG A 184 9.72 2.93 13.36
CA ARG A 184 9.95 3.52 14.70
C ARG A 184 10.17 2.46 15.78
N LYS A 185 9.48 1.32 15.72
CA LYS A 185 9.71 0.21 16.66
C LYS A 185 11.06 -0.45 16.45
N LEU A 186 11.46 -0.65 15.18
CA LEU A 186 12.77 -1.22 14.84
C LEU A 186 13.93 -0.28 15.21
N ALA A 187 13.72 1.04 15.10
CA ALA A 187 14.71 2.07 15.42
C ALA A 187 15.12 2.11 16.91
N VAL A 188 14.38 1.47 17.79
CA VAL A 188 14.76 1.39 19.24
C VAL A 188 16.10 0.68 19.44
N ASP A 189 16.38 -0.36 18.64
CA ASP A 189 17.64 -1.12 18.74
C ASP A 189 18.57 -0.91 17.54
N LEU A 190 18.05 -0.43 16.42
CA LEU A 190 18.78 -0.33 15.16
C LEU A 190 19.06 1.13 14.80
N PRO A 191 20.27 1.47 14.33
CA PRO A 191 20.64 2.83 13.95
C PRO A 191 20.06 3.20 12.57
N LEU A 192 18.73 3.14 12.43
CA LEU A 192 18.04 3.35 11.14
C LEU A 192 18.26 4.75 10.57
N ASP A 193 18.48 5.74 11.42
CA ASP A 193 18.76 7.13 10.99
C ASP A 193 20.11 7.26 10.26
N SER A 194 21.01 6.32 10.46
CA SER A 194 22.31 6.29 9.77
C SER A 194 22.26 5.54 8.44
N VAL A 195 21.18 4.80 8.18
CA VAL A 195 20.98 4.04 6.93
C VAL A 195 20.05 4.83 6.02
N VAL A 196 20.61 5.43 4.99
CA VAL A 196 19.83 6.16 3.98
C VAL A 196 19.30 5.17 2.96
N ALA A 197 18.01 5.27 2.62
CA ALA A 197 17.44 4.46 1.56
C ALA A 197 18.22 4.65 0.25
N SER A 198 18.40 3.56 -0.47
CA SER A 198 19.14 3.57 -1.74
C SER A 198 18.47 4.48 -2.75
N PRO A 199 19.22 5.36 -3.45
CA PRO A 199 18.64 6.31 -4.40
C PRO A 199 18.07 5.62 -5.66
N ASP A 200 18.36 4.34 -5.85
CA ASP A 200 17.89 3.53 -6.97
C ASP A 200 16.52 2.87 -6.74
N VAL A 201 15.88 3.11 -5.57
CA VAL A 201 14.51 2.67 -5.32
C VAL A 201 13.55 3.49 -6.20
N PRO A 202 12.83 2.87 -7.16
CA PRO A 202 11.95 3.61 -8.05
C PRO A 202 10.76 4.21 -7.31
N ARG A 203 10.54 5.51 -7.50
CA ARG A 203 9.31 6.15 -7.03
C ARG A 203 8.14 5.71 -7.92
N GLN A 204 7.15 5.08 -7.34
CA GLN A 204 5.93 4.73 -8.06
C GLN A 204 4.92 5.88 -7.99
N ILE A 205 4.35 6.21 -9.13
CA ILE A 205 3.23 7.16 -9.18
C ILE A 205 1.95 6.36 -9.00
N SER A 206 1.32 6.51 -7.83
CA SER A 206 0.06 5.84 -7.53
C SER A 206 -1.11 6.46 -8.27
N ALA A 207 -2.15 5.64 -8.48
CA ALA A 207 -3.42 6.12 -8.99
C ALA A 207 -4.03 7.19 -8.07
N ARG A 208 -4.77 8.13 -8.67
CA ARG A 208 -5.45 9.22 -7.97
C ARG A 208 -6.53 8.76 -6.96
N ALA A 209 -7.06 7.55 -7.13
CA ALA A 209 -8.07 6.97 -6.25
C ALA A 209 -7.46 5.87 -5.40
N GLN A 210 -7.27 6.13 -4.12
CA GLN A 210 -6.82 5.14 -3.14
C GLN A 210 -8.04 4.41 -2.54
N PRO A 211 -7.92 3.10 -2.20
CA PRO A 211 -8.95 2.39 -1.47
C PRO A 211 -9.18 3.02 -0.10
N ASP A 212 -10.37 2.81 0.44
CA ASP A 212 -10.70 3.24 1.79
C ASP A 212 -9.89 2.43 2.81
N ALA A 213 -9.34 3.12 3.79
CA ALA A 213 -8.55 2.53 4.86
C ALA A 213 -9.35 1.54 5.72
N GLU A 214 -10.63 1.82 5.97
CA GLU A 214 -11.53 0.93 6.70
C GLU A 214 -11.78 -0.36 5.92
N LEU A 215 -11.96 -0.25 4.59
CA LEU A 215 -12.07 -1.40 3.71
C LEU A 215 -10.81 -2.28 3.77
N PHE A 216 -9.62 -1.66 3.73
CA PHE A 216 -8.35 -2.39 3.78
C PHE A 216 -8.19 -3.16 5.10
N ALA A 217 -8.54 -2.51 6.23
CA ALA A 217 -8.50 -3.13 7.55
C ALA A 217 -9.49 -4.31 7.64
N THR A 218 -10.73 -4.13 7.16
CA THR A 218 -11.77 -5.17 7.14
C THR A 218 -11.35 -6.37 6.31
N LEU A 219 -10.80 -6.15 5.11
CA LEU A 219 -10.32 -7.23 4.24
C LEU A 219 -9.09 -7.92 4.83
N GLY A 220 -8.15 -7.17 5.43
CA GLY A 220 -6.99 -7.73 6.12
C GLY A 220 -7.37 -8.62 7.29
N GLU A 221 -8.38 -8.24 8.07
CA GLU A 221 -8.93 -9.05 9.14
C GLU A 221 -9.65 -10.30 8.62
N ALA A 222 -10.45 -10.15 7.56
CA ALA A 222 -11.13 -11.26 6.91
C ALA A 222 -10.15 -12.30 6.35
N LEU A 223 -9.05 -11.86 5.74
CA LEU A 223 -8.00 -12.75 5.21
C LEU A 223 -7.29 -13.52 6.32
N ARG A 224 -6.95 -12.84 7.43
CA ARG A 224 -6.26 -13.47 8.56
C ARG A 224 -7.08 -14.57 9.22
N HIS A 225 -8.38 -14.33 9.40
CA HIS A 225 -9.30 -15.26 10.08
C HIS A 225 -10.09 -16.14 9.11
N ARG A 226 -9.81 -16.06 7.81
CA ARG A 226 -10.54 -16.76 6.73
C ARG A 226 -12.04 -16.57 6.86
N LYS A 227 -12.48 -15.30 7.00
CA LYS A 227 -13.88 -14.93 7.17
C LYS A 227 -14.51 -14.52 5.85
N VAL A 228 -15.73 -14.93 5.64
CA VAL A 228 -16.56 -14.50 4.52
C VAL A 228 -16.83 -13.02 4.64
N VAL A 229 -16.73 -12.30 3.49
CA VAL A 229 -17.00 -10.88 3.40
C VAL A 229 -18.20 -10.64 2.49
N THR A 230 -19.07 -9.75 2.91
CA THR A 230 -20.19 -9.25 2.11
C THR A 230 -19.95 -7.77 1.81
N PHE A 231 -20.08 -7.38 0.55
CA PHE A 231 -19.93 -5.98 0.13
C PHE A 231 -20.80 -5.65 -1.08
N THR A 232 -21.00 -4.36 -1.31
CA THR A 232 -21.63 -3.84 -2.52
C THR A 232 -20.53 -3.53 -3.55
N TYR A 233 -20.64 -4.10 -4.76
CA TYR A 233 -19.68 -3.91 -5.85
C TYR A 233 -20.31 -3.09 -6.98
N HIS A 234 -19.62 -2.01 -7.37
CA HIS A 234 -20.06 -1.17 -8.48
C HIS A 234 -19.57 -1.72 -9.82
N VAL A 235 -20.51 -2.12 -10.68
CA VAL A 235 -20.24 -2.70 -12.00
C VAL A 235 -20.25 -1.58 -13.03
N LEU A 236 -19.08 -1.17 -13.52
CA LEU A 236 -18.93 -0.01 -14.41
C LEU A 236 -19.73 -0.07 -15.73
N PRO A 237 -19.79 -1.22 -16.45
CA PRO A 237 -20.49 -1.25 -17.73
C PRO A 237 -21.99 -0.99 -17.63
N SER A 238 -22.63 -1.48 -16.56
CA SER A 238 -24.06 -1.31 -16.35
C SER A 238 -24.40 -0.12 -15.46
N GLY A 239 -23.44 0.42 -14.71
CA GLY A 239 -23.68 1.41 -13.65
C GLY A 239 -24.44 0.84 -12.45
N GLU A 240 -24.70 -0.46 -12.42
CA GLU A 240 -25.43 -1.13 -11.37
C GLU A 240 -24.53 -1.48 -10.19
N THR A 241 -25.16 -1.63 -9.03
CA THR A 241 -24.49 -2.12 -7.83
C THR A 241 -25.02 -3.50 -7.49
N GLU A 242 -24.11 -4.45 -7.27
CA GLU A 242 -24.47 -5.81 -6.92
C GLU A 242 -23.88 -6.16 -5.54
N THR A 243 -24.69 -6.80 -4.70
CA THR A 243 -24.17 -7.36 -3.45
C THR A 243 -23.43 -8.64 -3.75
N ARG A 244 -22.20 -8.73 -3.23
CA ARG A 244 -21.31 -9.90 -3.36
C ARG A 244 -21.02 -10.51 -2.01
N VAL A 245 -21.02 -11.83 -1.96
CA VAL A 245 -20.62 -12.64 -0.81
C VAL A 245 -19.44 -13.47 -1.25
N VAL A 246 -18.27 -13.20 -0.68
CA VAL A 246 -17.02 -13.76 -1.18
C VAL A 246 -16.18 -14.37 -0.06
N GLU A 247 -15.31 -15.30 -0.45
CA GLU A 247 -14.25 -15.89 0.39
C GLU A 247 -12.92 -15.27 -0.01
N PRO A 248 -12.36 -14.33 0.75
CA PRO A 248 -11.10 -13.68 0.44
C PRO A 248 -9.92 -14.66 0.39
N TYR A 249 -9.14 -14.67 -0.70
CA TYR A 249 -7.95 -15.50 -0.83
C TYR A 249 -6.66 -14.70 -0.76
N GLY A 250 -6.67 -13.42 -1.12
CA GLY A 250 -5.52 -12.53 -1.00
C GLY A 250 -5.73 -11.17 -1.65
N LEU A 251 -4.87 -10.21 -1.28
CA LEU A 251 -4.82 -8.89 -1.86
C LEU A 251 -3.59 -8.77 -2.76
N PHE A 252 -3.75 -8.16 -3.92
CA PHE A 252 -2.65 -7.92 -4.82
C PHE A 252 -2.74 -6.56 -5.48
N PHE A 253 -1.57 -5.99 -5.74
CA PHE A 253 -1.42 -4.70 -6.39
C PHE A 253 -0.90 -4.90 -7.81
N VAL A 254 -1.63 -4.38 -8.79
CA VAL A 254 -1.27 -4.47 -10.21
C VAL A 254 -1.39 -3.10 -10.84
N SER A 255 -0.36 -2.67 -11.54
CA SER A 255 -0.25 -1.38 -12.21
C SER A 255 -0.39 -0.20 -11.23
N THR A 256 -1.57 0.19 -10.86
CA THR A 256 -1.84 1.32 -9.95
C THR A 256 -3.04 1.06 -9.05
N HIS A 257 -3.52 -0.20 -8.98
CA HIS A 257 -4.76 -0.54 -8.30
C HIS A 257 -4.61 -1.78 -7.44
N TRP A 258 -5.32 -1.75 -6.31
CA TRP A 258 -5.51 -2.88 -5.44
C TRP A 258 -6.68 -3.73 -5.89
N TYR A 259 -6.48 -5.05 -5.83
CA TYR A 259 -7.47 -6.07 -6.13
C TYR A 259 -7.56 -7.08 -5.00
N LEU A 260 -8.78 -7.54 -4.76
CA LEU A 260 -9.08 -8.69 -3.92
C LEU A 260 -9.29 -9.91 -4.83
N ALA A 261 -8.44 -10.92 -4.71
CA ALA A 261 -8.72 -12.25 -5.24
C ALA A 261 -9.62 -12.97 -4.25
N ALA A 262 -10.80 -13.38 -4.66
CA ALA A 262 -11.75 -14.06 -3.80
C ALA A 262 -12.63 -15.04 -4.60
N HIS A 263 -13.04 -16.13 -3.94
CA HIS A 263 -14.06 -17.02 -4.49
C HIS A 263 -15.44 -16.38 -4.32
N ASP A 264 -16.10 -16.08 -5.42
CA ASP A 264 -17.46 -15.52 -5.45
C ASP A 264 -18.47 -16.65 -5.27
N ARG A 265 -19.14 -16.70 -4.12
CA ARG A 265 -20.13 -17.76 -3.80
C ARG A 265 -21.29 -17.80 -4.76
N ALA A 266 -21.70 -16.67 -5.34
CA ALA A 266 -22.81 -16.60 -6.28
C ALA A 266 -22.42 -17.12 -7.68
N ARG A 267 -21.16 -17.04 -8.05
CA ARG A 267 -20.66 -17.45 -9.37
C ARG A 267 -19.90 -18.78 -9.34
N GLY A 268 -19.46 -19.24 -8.15
CA GLY A 268 -18.70 -20.50 -7.98
C GLY A 268 -17.29 -20.47 -8.56
N GLU A 269 -16.70 -19.28 -8.74
CA GLU A 269 -15.37 -19.09 -9.35
C GLU A 269 -14.55 -18.04 -8.63
N ILE A 270 -13.22 -18.08 -8.78
CA ILE A 270 -12.32 -17.06 -8.24
C ILE A 270 -12.38 -15.82 -9.13
N ARG A 271 -12.70 -14.69 -8.53
CA ARG A 271 -12.80 -13.39 -9.19
C ARG A 271 -11.90 -12.35 -8.55
N ASN A 272 -11.55 -11.34 -9.36
CA ASN A 272 -10.77 -10.18 -8.92
C ASN A 272 -11.69 -8.97 -8.78
N PHE A 273 -11.75 -8.45 -7.56
CA PHE A 273 -12.54 -7.27 -7.24
C PHE A 273 -11.61 -6.08 -7.00
N ARG A 274 -11.78 -5.03 -7.79
CA ARG A 274 -11.01 -3.79 -7.60
C ARG A 274 -11.50 -3.07 -6.34
N LEU A 275 -10.60 -2.76 -5.41
CA LEU A 275 -10.97 -2.25 -4.10
C LEU A 275 -11.74 -0.92 -4.18
N ASN A 276 -11.36 -0.03 -5.11
CA ASN A 276 -12.03 1.26 -5.28
C ASN A 276 -13.51 1.17 -5.70
N ARG A 277 -13.99 -0.02 -6.06
CA ARG A 277 -15.38 -0.30 -6.45
C ARG A 277 -16.15 -1.05 -5.38
N ILE A 278 -15.53 -1.32 -4.26
CA ILE A 278 -16.13 -1.97 -3.10
C ILE A 278 -16.63 -0.91 -2.14
N SER A 279 -17.83 -1.06 -1.64
CA SER A 279 -18.41 -0.22 -0.60
C SER A 279 -19.18 -1.07 0.41
N GLY A 280 -19.27 -0.61 1.67
CA GLY A 280 -20.03 -1.28 2.71
C GLY A 280 -19.56 -2.70 3.02
N ALA A 281 -18.25 -2.94 3.02
CA ALA A 281 -17.70 -4.25 3.30
C ALA A 281 -17.93 -4.63 4.78
N THR A 282 -18.50 -5.80 5.01
CA THR A 282 -18.71 -6.38 6.33
C THR A 282 -18.21 -7.81 6.36
N LEU A 283 -17.42 -8.15 7.36
CA LEU A 283 -16.96 -9.53 7.56
C LEU A 283 -17.94 -10.30 8.45
N ASN A 284 -17.97 -11.64 8.33
CA ASN A 284 -18.71 -12.48 9.22
C ASN A 284 -18.04 -12.49 10.60
N SER A 285 -18.61 -11.77 11.56
CA SER A 285 -18.09 -11.65 12.94
C SER A 285 -18.42 -12.83 13.84
N LYS A 286 -19.20 -13.82 13.36
CA LYS A 286 -19.54 -15.01 14.14
C LYS A 286 -18.33 -15.93 14.26
N ALA A 287 -18.08 -16.43 15.46
CA ALA A 287 -17.01 -17.38 15.75
C ALA A 287 -15.67 -17.02 15.08
N MET A 288 -15.13 -15.84 15.37
CA MET A 288 -13.93 -15.27 14.73
C MET A 288 -12.71 -16.21 14.71
N GLN A 289 -12.63 -17.13 15.67
CA GLN A 289 -11.55 -18.12 15.77
C GLN A 289 -11.72 -19.34 14.84
N THR A 290 -12.91 -19.49 14.24
CA THR A 290 -13.20 -20.63 13.35
C THR A 290 -13.25 -20.14 11.92
N PRO A 291 -12.39 -20.63 11.01
CA PRO A 291 -12.44 -20.27 9.59
C PRO A 291 -13.79 -20.61 8.96
N ASP A 292 -14.29 -19.71 8.11
CA ASP A 292 -15.54 -19.94 7.36
C ASP A 292 -15.30 -20.76 6.08
N TYR A 293 -14.05 -20.81 5.61
CA TYR A 293 -13.65 -21.50 4.37
C TYR A 293 -12.19 -21.93 4.42
N SER A 294 -11.79 -22.79 3.51
CA SER A 294 -10.40 -23.17 3.26
C SER A 294 -9.95 -22.68 1.89
N VAL A 295 -8.74 -22.16 1.81
CA VAL A 295 -8.13 -21.81 0.51
C VAL A 295 -7.63 -23.12 -0.14
N PRO A 296 -7.97 -23.40 -1.41
CA PRO A 296 -7.48 -24.59 -2.08
C PRO A 296 -5.94 -24.61 -2.18
N ASP A 297 -5.31 -25.76 -1.93
CA ASP A 297 -3.86 -25.92 -2.03
C ASP A 297 -3.32 -25.63 -3.44
N THR A 298 -4.18 -25.74 -4.46
CA THR A 298 -3.85 -25.41 -5.85
C THR A 298 -3.82 -23.90 -6.13
N PHE A 299 -4.36 -23.07 -5.21
CA PHE A 299 -4.37 -21.61 -5.38
C PHE A 299 -3.04 -21.02 -4.94
N SER A 300 -2.42 -20.29 -5.84
CA SER A 300 -1.26 -19.44 -5.53
C SER A 300 -1.61 -17.98 -5.88
N LEU A 301 -1.66 -17.11 -4.88
CA LEU A 301 -1.93 -15.69 -5.10
C LEU A 301 -0.90 -15.08 -6.05
N ARG A 302 0.37 -15.47 -5.92
CA ARG A 302 1.46 -15.01 -6.78
C ARG A 302 1.26 -15.42 -8.24
N ALA A 303 0.91 -16.68 -8.49
CA ALA A 303 0.61 -17.17 -9.84
C ALA A 303 -0.67 -16.51 -10.38
N HIS A 304 -1.67 -16.29 -9.52
CA HIS A 304 -2.93 -15.65 -9.88
C HIS A 304 -2.76 -14.14 -10.21
N ALA A 305 -1.91 -13.44 -9.45
CA ALA A 305 -1.62 -12.02 -9.63
C ALA A 305 -0.56 -11.73 -10.70
N GLN A 306 0.03 -12.74 -11.33
CA GLN A 306 0.92 -12.52 -12.46
C GLN A 306 0.21 -11.68 -13.53
N LEU A 307 0.90 -10.66 -14.03
CA LEU A 307 0.40 -9.83 -15.12
C LEU A 307 0.16 -10.73 -16.33
N ARG A 308 -1.09 -11.10 -16.52
CA ARG A 308 -1.55 -11.64 -17.79
C ARG A 308 -1.91 -10.48 -18.68
N GLN A 309 -1.50 -10.55 -19.90
CA GLN A 309 -1.92 -9.54 -20.87
C GLN A 309 -3.45 -9.60 -21.03
N PRO A 310 -4.12 -8.47 -21.34
CA PRO A 310 -5.59 -8.43 -21.45
C PRO A 310 -6.17 -9.50 -22.38
N TRP A 311 -5.40 -9.93 -23.38
CA TRP A 311 -5.81 -10.97 -24.33
C TRP A 311 -5.59 -12.41 -23.83
N GLU A 312 -4.84 -12.61 -22.77
CA GLU A 312 -4.63 -13.93 -22.15
C GLU A 312 -5.72 -14.27 -21.13
N LEU A 313 -6.51 -13.25 -20.74
CA LEU A 313 -7.61 -13.39 -19.80
C LEU A 313 -8.83 -13.98 -20.52
N GLY A 314 -9.57 -14.85 -19.84
CA GLY A 314 -10.82 -15.45 -20.32
C GLY A 314 -10.82 -16.97 -20.21
N ASP A 315 -12.02 -17.53 -20.31
CA ASP A 315 -12.26 -18.98 -20.27
C ASP A 315 -12.24 -19.53 -21.69
N GLY A 316 -11.70 -20.73 -21.86
CA GLY A 316 -11.63 -21.42 -23.13
C GLY A 316 -10.21 -21.60 -23.69
N ASP A 317 -10.13 -22.31 -24.82
CA ASP A 317 -8.88 -22.62 -25.48
C ASP A 317 -8.23 -21.36 -26.06
N ALA A 318 -6.91 -21.24 -25.90
CA ALA A 318 -6.16 -20.13 -26.43
C ALA A 318 -5.94 -20.29 -27.95
N LEU A 319 -6.35 -19.28 -28.71
CA LEU A 319 -6.07 -19.18 -30.13
C LEU A 319 -4.58 -18.90 -30.35
N GLN A 320 -3.91 -19.69 -31.20
CA GLN A 320 -2.52 -19.42 -31.57
C GLN A 320 -2.48 -18.37 -32.67
N VAL A 321 -1.83 -17.23 -32.35
CA VAL A 321 -1.76 -16.08 -33.25
C VAL A 321 -0.31 -15.85 -33.66
N LEU A 322 -0.05 -15.73 -34.93
CA LEU A 322 1.25 -15.40 -35.50
C LEU A 322 1.26 -13.92 -35.91
N VAL A 323 2.22 -13.17 -35.39
CA VAL A 323 2.38 -11.73 -35.64
C VAL A 323 3.75 -11.45 -36.21
N HIS A 324 3.82 -10.67 -37.27
CA HIS A 324 5.05 -10.09 -37.82
C HIS A 324 5.25 -8.68 -37.24
N PHE A 325 6.45 -8.41 -36.71
CA PHE A 325 6.87 -7.09 -36.27
C PHE A 325 7.88 -6.54 -37.26
N GLY A 326 7.45 -5.60 -38.09
CA GLY A 326 8.30 -4.99 -39.13
C GLY A 326 8.99 -3.71 -38.69
N GLY A 327 8.65 -3.17 -37.52
CA GLY A 327 9.19 -1.90 -37.03
C GLY A 327 10.39 -2.08 -36.12
N GLU A 328 11.33 -1.13 -36.20
CA GLU A 328 12.48 -1.01 -35.30
C GLU A 328 12.17 -0.09 -34.09
N SER A 329 10.92 0.36 -33.92
CA SER A 329 10.57 1.20 -32.77
C SER A 329 10.74 0.45 -31.46
N GLY A 330 11.19 1.12 -30.41
CA GLY A 330 11.33 0.54 -29.09
C GLY A 330 10.05 -0.16 -28.59
N PRO A 331 8.86 0.42 -28.81
CA PRO A 331 7.59 -0.20 -28.50
C PRO A 331 7.27 -1.48 -29.24
N ALA A 332 7.54 -1.54 -30.56
CA ALA A 332 7.31 -2.76 -31.34
C ALA A 332 8.27 -3.88 -30.90
N MET A 333 9.53 -3.55 -30.61
CA MET A 333 10.50 -4.50 -30.09
C MET A 333 10.11 -5.03 -28.69
N ALA A 334 9.66 -4.13 -27.79
CA ALA A 334 9.17 -4.53 -26.47
C ALA A 334 7.91 -5.40 -26.57
N ALA A 335 7.01 -5.10 -27.50
CA ALA A 335 5.84 -5.92 -27.80
C ALA A 335 6.21 -7.29 -28.33
N ALA A 336 7.19 -7.34 -29.24
CA ALA A 336 7.71 -8.61 -29.76
C ALA A 336 8.30 -9.49 -28.66
N ALA A 337 8.91 -8.91 -27.62
CA ALA A 337 9.46 -9.66 -26.49
C ALA A 337 8.39 -10.39 -25.65
N LEU A 338 7.12 -10.01 -25.75
CA LEU A 338 6.00 -10.70 -25.07
C LEU A 338 5.56 -11.99 -25.74
N GLY A 339 5.98 -12.23 -26.99
CA GLY A 339 5.61 -13.42 -27.76
C GLY A 339 6.74 -14.44 -27.86
N GLU A 340 6.39 -15.69 -28.06
CA GLU A 340 7.35 -16.76 -28.30
C GLU A 340 8.05 -16.57 -29.66
N VAL A 341 9.37 -16.75 -29.67
CA VAL A 341 10.17 -16.66 -30.89
C VAL A 341 9.83 -17.82 -31.82
N VAL A 342 9.59 -17.52 -33.11
CA VAL A 342 9.43 -18.54 -34.14
C VAL A 342 10.81 -18.90 -34.66
N PRO A 343 11.23 -20.18 -34.60
CA PRO A 343 12.46 -20.63 -35.22
C PRO A 343 12.48 -20.25 -36.70
N ASP A 344 13.61 -19.80 -37.20
CA ASP A 344 13.84 -19.43 -38.62
C ASP A 344 13.08 -18.17 -39.09
N ALA A 345 12.34 -17.47 -38.21
CA ALA A 345 11.62 -16.25 -38.55
C ALA A 345 11.76 -15.20 -37.44
N PRO A 346 12.91 -14.51 -37.33
CA PRO A 346 13.26 -13.63 -36.19
C PRO A 346 12.33 -12.43 -36.00
N MET A 347 11.59 -12.04 -37.06
CA MET A 347 10.60 -10.96 -36.98
C MET A 347 9.19 -11.44 -36.64
N GLN A 348 9.00 -12.76 -36.46
CA GLN A 348 7.71 -13.31 -36.14
C GLN A 348 7.65 -13.77 -34.68
N ARG A 349 6.45 -13.64 -34.09
CA ARG A 349 6.16 -14.05 -32.73
C ARG A 349 4.84 -14.78 -32.65
N ARG A 350 4.80 -15.79 -31.80
CA ARG A 350 3.58 -16.55 -31.49
C ARG A 350 2.99 -16.09 -30.18
N PHE A 351 1.68 -15.90 -30.15
CA PHE A 351 0.91 -15.48 -28.98
C PHE A 351 -0.25 -16.46 -28.73
N ALA A 352 -0.49 -16.77 -27.46
CA ALA A 352 -1.66 -17.50 -27.01
C ALA A 352 -2.76 -16.50 -26.62
N VAL A 353 -3.82 -16.40 -27.42
CA VAL A 353 -4.85 -15.37 -27.30
C VAL A 353 -6.20 -15.99 -26.95
N ARG A 354 -6.78 -15.60 -25.81
CA ARG A 354 -8.16 -15.97 -25.43
C ARG A 354 -9.17 -14.89 -25.78
N ARG A 355 -8.75 -13.61 -25.71
CA ARG A 355 -9.62 -12.46 -26.02
C ARG A 355 -9.14 -11.76 -27.28
N SER A 356 -9.73 -12.14 -28.39
CA SER A 356 -9.39 -11.61 -29.72
C SER A 356 -9.62 -10.09 -29.84
N ASP A 357 -10.68 -9.57 -29.20
CA ASP A 357 -10.99 -8.14 -29.17
C ASP A 357 -9.91 -7.29 -28.52
N SER A 358 -9.36 -7.78 -27.41
CA SER A 358 -8.27 -7.10 -26.68
C SER A 358 -6.98 -7.16 -27.48
N PHE A 359 -6.69 -8.30 -28.10
CA PHE A 359 -5.51 -8.49 -28.93
C PHE A 359 -5.56 -7.64 -30.20
N ALA A 360 -6.72 -7.57 -30.86
CA ALA A 360 -6.90 -6.76 -32.04
C ALA A 360 -6.64 -5.26 -31.76
N ARG A 361 -7.15 -4.73 -30.64
CA ARG A 361 -6.86 -3.34 -30.21
C ARG A 361 -5.39 -3.12 -29.88
N TRP A 362 -4.76 -4.11 -29.25
CA TRP A 362 -3.34 -4.05 -28.94
C TRP A 362 -2.48 -3.99 -30.22
N ILE A 363 -2.76 -4.86 -31.22
CA ILE A 363 -2.09 -4.83 -32.52
C ILE A 363 -2.34 -3.49 -33.24
N LEU A 364 -3.60 -3.02 -33.26
CA LEU A 364 -3.93 -1.74 -33.88
C LEU A 364 -3.10 -0.58 -33.33
N SER A 365 -2.72 -0.64 -32.03
CA SER A 365 -1.94 0.43 -31.38
C SER A 365 -0.53 0.60 -31.96
N PHE A 366 0.01 -0.38 -32.67
CA PHE A 366 1.32 -0.28 -33.32
C PHE A 366 1.26 0.27 -34.75
N GLY A 367 0.06 0.59 -35.25
CA GLY A 367 -0.10 1.04 -36.64
C GLY A 367 0.36 -0.04 -37.62
N GLY A 368 1.15 0.35 -38.60
CA GLY A 368 1.73 -0.59 -39.59
C GLY A 368 2.96 -1.38 -39.13
N GLU A 369 3.45 -1.16 -37.89
CA GLU A 369 4.67 -1.84 -37.41
C GLU A 369 4.43 -3.29 -36.95
N ALA A 370 3.18 -3.66 -36.67
CA ALA A 370 2.78 -5.03 -36.31
C ALA A 370 1.62 -5.49 -37.17
N ALA A 371 1.75 -6.68 -37.76
CA ALA A 371 0.74 -7.28 -38.62
C ALA A 371 0.46 -8.73 -38.23
N ILE A 372 -0.82 -9.12 -38.16
CA ILE A 372 -1.22 -10.50 -37.91
C ILE A 372 -1.09 -11.29 -39.21
N ILE A 373 -0.36 -12.38 -39.15
CA ILE A 373 -0.21 -13.32 -40.29
C ILE A 373 -1.33 -14.36 -40.28
N SER A 374 -1.61 -14.89 -39.09
CA SER A 374 -2.70 -15.89 -38.89
C SER A 374 -3.26 -15.80 -37.47
N PRO A 375 -4.53 -16.16 -37.26
CA PRO A 375 -5.53 -16.63 -38.24
C PRO A 375 -6.22 -15.48 -39.00
N HIS A 376 -6.75 -15.76 -40.18
CA HIS A 376 -7.44 -14.77 -41.02
C HIS A 376 -8.65 -14.12 -40.36
N SER A 377 -9.35 -14.80 -39.47
CA SER A 377 -10.46 -14.24 -38.71
C SER A 377 -10.03 -13.03 -37.89
N LEU A 378 -8.87 -13.08 -37.27
CA LEU A 378 -8.33 -11.99 -36.44
C LEU A 378 -7.78 -10.85 -37.33
N VAL A 379 -7.20 -11.16 -38.48
CA VAL A 379 -6.83 -10.16 -39.51
C VAL A 379 -8.05 -9.36 -39.93
N ALA A 380 -9.16 -10.05 -40.25
CA ALA A 380 -10.42 -9.38 -40.60
C ALA A 380 -10.97 -8.51 -39.46
N GLN A 381 -10.82 -8.93 -38.22
CA GLN A 381 -11.23 -8.17 -37.03
C GLN A 381 -10.40 -6.89 -36.87
N VAL A 382 -9.07 -6.93 -37.04
CA VAL A 382 -8.20 -5.75 -36.99
C VAL A 382 -8.56 -4.76 -38.10
N ARG A 383 -8.80 -5.27 -39.31
CA ARG A 383 -9.24 -4.42 -40.44
C ARG A 383 -10.57 -3.75 -40.21
N ALA A 384 -11.56 -4.48 -39.68
CA ALA A 384 -12.86 -3.92 -39.34
C ALA A 384 -12.71 -2.83 -38.28
N LEU A 385 -11.85 -3.05 -37.26
CA LEU A 385 -11.57 -2.08 -36.23
C LEU A 385 -10.85 -0.83 -36.80
N ALA A 386 -9.88 -1.01 -37.70
CA ALA A 386 -9.21 0.09 -38.38
C ALA A 386 -10.17 0.90 -39.25
N ALA A 387 -11.07 0.22 -40.00
CA ALA A 387 -12.09 0.88 -40.82
C ALA A 387 -13.10 1.68 -39.97
N ALA A 388 -13.53 1.15 -38.83
CA ALA A 388 -14.38 1.87 -37.89
C ALA A 388 -13.66 3.07 -37.26
N THR A 389 -12.37 2.93 -36.97
CA THR A 389 -11.55 4.00 -36.37
C THR A 389 -11.29 5.14 -37.37
N ILE A 390 -10.97 4.83 -38.63
CA ILE A 390 -10.70 5.86 -39.64
C ILE A 390 -11.95 6.68 -39.96
N ALA A 391 -13.15 6.09 -39.82
CA ALA A 391 -14.41 6.79 -40.04
C ALA A 391 -14.61 7.99 -39.08
N LEU A 392 -14.04 7.94 -37.87
CA LEU A 392 -14.05 9.07 -36.93
C LEU A 392 -13.30 10.30 -37.47
N TYR A 393 -12.32 10.07 -38.34
CA TYR A 393 -11.46 11.11 -38.89
C TYR A 393 -11.88 11.57 -40.31
N ALA A 394 -13.02 11.10 -40.82
CA ALA A 394 -13.52 11.47 -42.13
C ALA A 394 -14.06 12.94 -42.19
N HIS A 395 -14.41 13.47 -41.04
CA HIS A 395 -14.96 14.82 -40.90
C HIS A 395 -14.05 15.70 -40.04
N SER A 396 -14.16 17.02 -40.19
CA SER A 396 -13.51 17.97 -39.28
C SER A 396 -14.03 17.77 -37.86
N ALA A 397 -13.16 17.83 -36.86
CA ALA A 397 -13.54 17.67 -35.47
C ALA A 397 -14.56 18.72 -35.05
N SER A 398 -15.68 18.30 -34.50
CA SER A 398 -16.59 19.20 -33.80
C SER A 398 -16.01 19.44 -32.40
N LEU A 399 -15.36 20.59 -32.21
CA LEU A 399 -14.88 20.97 -30.88
C LEU A 399 -16.12 21.18 -29.97
N PRO A 400 -16.12 20.61 -28.78
CA PRO A 400 -17.14 20.91 -27.79
C PRO A 400 -17.09 22.40 -27.52
N GLN A 401 -18.24 23.09 -27.63
CA GLN A 401 -18.32 24.47 -27.15
C GLN A 401 -17.99 24.44 -25.66
N PRO A 402 -17.13 25.34 -25.17
CA PRO A 402 -16.84 25.41 -23.74
C PRO A 402 -18.15 25.65 -23.01
N SER A 403 -18.73 24.61 -22.45
CA SER A 403 -19.83 24.78 -21.53
C SER A 403 -19.26 25.56 -20.35
N ALA A 404 -19.78 26.76 -20.13
CA ALA A 404 -19.45 27.64 -19.02
C ALA A 404 -19.96 27.05 -17.68
N SER A 405 -19.89 25.74 -17.51
CA SER A 405 -19.99 25.14 -16.21
C SER A 405 -18.68 25.39 -15.51
N PRO A 406 -18.69 26.13 -14.38
CA PRO A 406 -17.49 26.23 -13.55
C PRO A 406 -17.00 24.80 -13.33
N PRO A 407 -15.68 24.54 -13.33
CA PRO A 407 -15.15 23.24 -12.97
C PRO A 407 -15.85 22.86 -11.67
N ALA A 408 -16.57 21.74 -11.70
CA ALA A 408 -17.29 21.23 -10.53
C ALA A 408 -16.26 21.34 -9.42
N ALA A 409 -16.54 22.13 -8.40
CA ALA A 409 -15.58 22.52 -7.37
C ALA A 409 -14.93 21.20 -6.99
N ALA A 410 -13.64 21.08 -7.24
CA ALA A 410 -12.90 19.84 -7.03
C ALA A 410 -13.38 19.38 -5.66
N PRO A 411 -13.94 18.18 -5.50
CA PRO A 411 -14.57 17.78 -4.27
C PRO A 411 -13.57 18.19 -3.23
N LYS A 412 -13.95 19.18 -2.37
CA LYS A 412 -13.02 19.73 -1.40
C LYS A 412 -12.37 18.50 -0.85
N LYS A 413 -11.09 18.28 -1.16
CA LYS A 413 -10.34 17.17 -0.59
C LYS A 413 -10.57 17.36 0.90
N ARG A 414 -11.58 16.72 1.45
CA ARG A 414 -11.55 16.39 2.84
C ARG A 414 -10.18 15.75 2.91
N ALA A 415 -9.24 16.43 3.55
CA ALA A 415 -7.96 15.87 3.83
C ALA A 415 -8.34 14.52 4.46
N ARG A 416 -8.21 13.43 3.69
CA ARG A 416 -8.46 12.09 4.19
C ARG A 416 -7.40 11.96 5.24
N VAL A 417 -7.81 12.22 6.46
CA VAL A 417 -7.00 11.94 7.64
C VAL A 417 -6.64 10.49 7.45
N ALA A 418 -5.34 10.23 7.37
CA ALA A 418 -4.82 8.86 7.42
C ALA A 418 -5.63 8.15 8.49
N TRP A 419 -6.11 6.93 8.23
CA TRP A 419 -6.85 6.17 9.24
C TRP A 419 -5.92 5.96 10.42
N GLU A 420 -5.95 6.89 11.33
CA GLU A 420 -5.52 6.66 12.70
C GLU A 420 -6.73 6.10 13.43
N PRO A 421 -6.59 4.98 14.17
CA PRO A 421 -7.64 4.53 15.03
C PRO A 421 -8.06 5.72 15.89
N ARG A 422 -9.28 6.23 15.70
CA ARG A 422 -9.76 7.40 16.43
C ARG A 422 -10.10 6.99 17.87
N GLY A 423 -9.87 7.85 18.84
CA GLY A 423 -10.23 7.61 20.23
C GLY A 423 -9.18 6.85 21.04
N ALA A 424 -9.63 6.05 22.02
CA ALA A 424 -8.77 5.37 22.98
C ALA A 424 -7.77 4.39 22.34
N ALA A 425 -8.12 3.76 21.21
CA ALA A 425 -7.26 2.82 20.50
C ALA A 425 -6.04 3.51 19.87
N ALA A 426 -6.23 4.70 19.27
CA ALA A 426 -5.14 5.50 18.71
C ALA A 426 -4.20 5.99 19.80
N GLN A 427 -4.76 6.52 20.87
CA GLN A 427 -3.99 6.94 22.03
C GLN A 427 -3.16 5.78 22.60
N PHE A 428 -3.78 4.61 22.74
CA PHE A 428 -3.12 3.43 23.27
C PHE A 428 -1.92 3.00 22.41
N ARG A 429 -2.07 2.96 21.08
CA ARG A 429 -0.96 2.64 20.17
C ARG A 429 0.19 3.65 20.33
N ARG A 430 -0.10 4.94 20.42
CA ARG A 430 0.93 5.98 20.64
C ARG A 430 1.61 5.82 21.98
N ILE A 431 0.85 5.57 23.04
CA ILE A 431 1.39 5.37 24.39
C ILE A 431 2.33 4.14 24.45
N LEU A 432 1.96 3.03 23.81
CA LEU A 432 2.83 1.84 23.71
C LEU A 432 4.15 2.11 22.93
N LEU A 433 4.19 3.18 22.15
CA LEU A 433 5.41 3.61 21.45
C LEU A 433 6.19 4.67 22.26
N VAL A 434 5.48 5.56 22.95
CA VAL A 434 6.06 6.67 23.75
C VAL A 434 6.71 6.16 25.03
N VAL A 435 5.97 5.36 25.83
CA VAL A 435 6.44 4.93 27.15
C VAL A 435 7.80 4.24 27.10
N PRO A 436 8.08 3.32 26.15
CA PRO A 436 9.40 2.70 26.05
C PRO A 436 10.56 3.67 25.82
N GLN A 437 10.31 4.85 25.30
CA GLN A 437 11.33 5.85 24.97
C GLN A 437 11.63 6.83 26.12
N ILE A 438 10.79 6.87 27.14
CA ILE A 438 10.90 7.80 28.27
C ILE A 438 10.90 7.07 29.62
N ALA A 439 10.86 5.73 29.62
CA ALA A 439 10.71 4.92 30.83
C ALA A 439 12.04 4.61 31.55
N ASP A 440 13.12 5.24 31.15
CA ASP A 440 14.45 5.17 31.78
C ASP A 440 14.53 5.93 33.12
N GLY A 441 13.62 6.87 33.33
CA GLY A 441 13.57 7.72 34.50
C GLY A 441 14.31 9.06 34.32
N ASP A 442 14.90 9.29 33.14
CA ASP A 442 15.54 10.54 32.77
C ASP A 442 14.51 11.55 32.24
N GLU A 443 14.87 12.83 32.22
CA GLU A 443 14.04 13.89 31.64
C GLU A 443 14.25 14.00 30.14
N HIS A 444 13.18 13.94 29.37
CA HIS A 444 13.19 14.07 27.92
C HIS A 444 12.44 15.30 27.45
N SER A 445 12.95 15.98 26.41
CA SER A 445 12.22 17.06 25.73
C SER A 445 10.97 16.51 25.05
N LEU A 446 9.80 17.13 25.30
CA LEU A 446 8.55 16.77 24.63
C LEU A 446 8.65 16.91 23.11
N HIS A 447 9.41 17.89 22.63
CA HIS A 447 9.64 18.09 21.20
C HIS A 447 10.41 16.91 20.57
N ASP A 448 11.47 16.45 21.22
CA ASP A 448 12.29 15.34 20.74
C ASP A 448 11.53 14.03 20.79
N VAL A 449 10.74 13.79 21.83
CA VAL A 449 9.88 12.60 21.94
C VAL A 449 8.81 12.63 20.86
N ALA A 450 8.14 13.78 20.67
CA ALA A 450 7.11 13.95 19.64
C ALA A 450 7.68 13.70 18.23
N SER A 451 8.87 14.21 17.94
CA SER A 451 9.59 13.97 16.68
C SER A 451 9.91 12.50 16.47
N ARG A 452 10.50 11.82 17.47
CA ARG A 452 10.82 10.38 17.40
C ARG A 452 9.60 9.50 17.23
N VAL A 453 8.48 9.86 17.86
CA VAL A 453 7.21 9.11 17.76
C VAL A 453 6.42 9.49 16.50
N GLY A 454 6.75 10.61 15.85
CA GLY A 454 6.08 11.09 14.65
C GLY A 454 4.69 11.67 14.92
N THR A 455 4.55 12.38 16.05
CA THR A 455 3.31 13.09 16.44
C THR A 455 3.63 14.55 16.72
N ASP A 456 2.60 15.39 16.86
CA ASP A 456 2.79 16.75 17.32
C ASP A 456 2.82 16.83 18.85
N VAL A 457 3.46 17.87 19.37
CA VAL A 457 3.66 18.06 20.83
C VAL A 457 2.33 18.15 21.55
N SER A 458 1.33 18.80 20.95
CA SER A 458 0.01 18.99 21.56
C SER A 458 -0.75 17.68 21.74
N THR A 459 -0.72 16.83 20.72
CA THR A 459 -1.29 15.46 20.78
C THR A 459 -0.57 14.62 21.82
N LEU A 460 0.78 14.66 21.83
CA LEU A 460 1.57 13.95 22.83
C LEU A 460 1.24 14.39 24.26
N GLN A 461 1.14 15.69 24.50
CA GLN A 461 0.74 16.22 25.80
C GLN A 461 -0.66 15.75 26.21
N GLN A 462 -1.64 15.76 25.31
CA GLN A 462 -2.98 15.25 25.59
C GLN A 462 -2.99 13.78 25.97
N ASP A 463 -2.22 12.96 25.22
CA ASP A 463 -2.10 11.54 25.50
C ASP A 463 -1.48 11.27 26.88
N LEU A 464 -0.41 12.00 27.22
CA LEU A 464 0.25 11.89 28.52
C LEU A 464 -0.63 12.40 29.66
N HIS A 465 -1.32 13.53 29.48
CA HIS A 465 -2.28 14.03 30.47
C HIS A 465 -3.40 13.02 30.74
N SER A 466 -3.87 12.32 29.71
CA SER A 466 -4.89 11.27 29.87
C SER A 466 -4.41 10.11 30.75
N LEU A 467 -3.10 9.85 30.79
CA LEU A 467 -2.53 8.85 31.69
C LEU A 467 -2.27 9.41 33.09
N VAL A 468 -1.79 10.64 33.18
CA VAL A 468 -1.54 11.30 34.49
C VAL A 468 -2.84 11.46 35.28
N ALA A 469 -3.93 11.81 34.62
CA ALA A 469 -5.24 11.98 35.23
C ALA A 469 -5.78 10.72 35.95
N ARG A 470 -5.24 9.54 35.70
CA ARG A 470 -5.59 8.32 36.44
C ARG A 470 -5.20 8.36 37.93
N TYR A 471 -4.19 9.17 38.30
CA TYR A 471 -3.74 9.30 39.67
C TYR A 471 -4.75 10.10 40.55
N ASP A 472 -5.65 10.84 39.91
CA ASP A 472 -6.72 11.58 40.59
C ASP A 472 -7.92 10.70 40.99
N LEU A 473 -7.90 9.42 40.66
CA LEU A 473 -8.93 8.46 41.03
C LEU A 473 -8.70 7.96 42.47
N PRO A 474 -9.77 7.72 43.26
CA PRO A 474 -9.69 7.33 44.68
C PRO A 474 -8.92 6.06 45.01
N ALA A 475 -8.56 5.25 44.02
CA ALA A 475 -7.77 4.02 44.16
C ALA A 475 -6.55 4.00 43.25
N GLY A 476 -6.03 5.16 42.89
CA GLY A 476 -5.19 5.42 41.72
C GLY A 476 -3.73 5.02 41.80
N PHE A 477 -3.27 4.23 42.76
CA PHE A 477 -1.88 3.76 42.78
C PHE A 477 -1.80 2.38 42.12
N VAL A 478 -1.41 2.33 40.84
CA VAL A 478 -1.09 1.06 40.15
C VAL A 478 0.41 0.95 40.00
N GLU A 479 0.98 -0.12 40.52
CA GLU A 479 2.36 -0.51 40.27
C GLU A 479 2.55 -0.72 38.75
N GLY A 480 3.31 0.15 38.08
CA GLY A 480 3.64 -0.16 36.69
C GLY A 480 4.13 1.00 35.83
N VAL A 481 3.44 2.12 35.78
CA VAL A 481 3.85 3.28 34.99
C VAL A 481 3.57 4.58 35.75
N GLN A 482 4.63 5.33 36.05
CA GLN A 482 4.58 6.65 36.64
C GLN A 482 5.07 7.64 35.60
N ILE A 483 4.34 8.73 35.37
CA ILE A 483 4.69 9.77 34.41
C ILE A 483 4.70 11.11 35.13
N TYR A 484 5.79 11.84 34.94
CA TYR A 484 5.97 13.23 35.40
C TYR A 484 5.99 14.10 34.15
N LEU A 485 5.02 14.98 34.04
CA LEU A 485 4.82 15.83 32.87
C LEU A 485 4.95 17.29 33.27
N GLU A 486 5.89 18.00 32.65
CA GLU A 486 6.10 19.41 32.70
C GLU A 486 5.74 20.07 31.36
N PRO A 487 5.68 21.41 31.25
CA PRO A 487 5.27 22.06 30.02
C PRO A 487 6.08 21.72 28.77
N ASP A 488 7.39 21.47 28.93
CA ASP A 488 8.34 21.17 27.83
C ASP A 488 9.10 19.87 28.02
N ARG A 489 8.92 19.17 29.16
CA ARG A 489 9.65 17.95 29.52
C ARG A 489 8.73 16.85 30.00
N VAL A 490 9.20 15.63 29.86
CA VAL A 490 8.53 14.44 30.37
C VAL A 490 9.57 13.45 30.87
N SER A 491 9.26 12.80 31.99
CA SER A 491 9.97 11.59 32.43
C SER A 491 8.97 10.53 32.85
N ALA A 492 9.33 9.28 32.70
CA ALA A 492 8.50 8.18 33.15
C ALA A 492 9.35 7.08 33.81
N ARG A 493 8.71 6.36 34.70
CA ARG A 493 9.22 5.11 35.27
C ARG A 493 8.24 4.00 35.00
N SER A 494 8.69 2.97 34.34
CA SER A 494 7.88 1.78 34.11
C SER A 494 8.70 0.52 34.27
N ASN A 495 8.14 -0.47 34.95
CA ASN A 495 8.78 -1.76 35.13
C ASN A 495 8.45 -2.72 33.99
N HIS A 496 7.34 -2.49 33.28
CA HIS A 496 6.73 -3.44 32.36
C HIS A 496 6.57 -2.93 30.93
N LEU A 497 6.83 -1.64 30.67
CA LEU A 497 6.67 -1.04 29.33
C LEU A 497 7.95 -0.30 28.89
N ARG A 498 9.12 -0.91 29.13
CA ARG A 498 10.42 -0.35 28.71
C ARG A 498 10.83 -0.75 27.31
N ARG A 499 10.05 -1.60 26.67
CA ARG A 499 10.33 -2.10 25.32
C ARG A 499 9.08 -2.01 24.45
N PRO A 500 9.23 -1.69 23.16
CA PRO A 500 8.09 -1.66 22.24
C PRO A 500 7.37 -2.99 22.16
N MET A 501 6.07 -2.92 21.92
CA MET A 501 5.28 -4.07 21.50
C MET A 501 5.80 -4.60 20.17
N ARG A 502 5.69 -5.91 19.95
CA ARG A 502 5.96 -6.55 18.65
C ARG A 502 5.27 -5.83 17.52
N LEU A 503 5.79 -6.02 16.30
CA LEU A 503 5.13 -5.52 15.11
C LEU A 503 3.73 -6.12 15.01
N THR A 504 2.76 -5.27 14.75
CA THR A 504 1.40 -5.70 14.45
C THR A 504 1.34 -6.36 13.07
N VAL A 505 0.30 -7.14 12.81
CA VAL A 505 0.12 -7.76 11.49
C VAL A 505 0.07 -6.73 10.36
N PRO A 506 -0.65 -5.58 10.48
CA PRO A 506 -0.60 -4.55 9.45
C PRO A 506 0.81 -3.96 9.21
N GLU A 507 1.57 -3.70 10.27
CA GLU A 507 2.96 -3.21 10.17
C GLU A 507 3.87 -4.16 9.40
N LEU A 508 3.72 -5.44 9.67
CA LEU A 508 4.50 -6.47 9.00
C LEU A 508 4.05 -6.73 7.58
N CYS A 509 2.74 -6.70 7.33
CA CYS A 509 2.22 -6.76 5.97
C CYS A 509 2.76 -5.60 5.12
N ALA A 510 2.87 -4.41 5.70
CA ALA A 510 3.49 -3.27 5.01
C ALA A 510 4.97 -3.52 4.69
N LEU A 511 5.76 -4.07 5.64
CA LEU A 511 7.16 -4.45 5.40
C LEU A 511 7.28 -5.58 4.36
N GLU A 512 6.49 -6.63 4.47
CA GLU A 512 6.48 -7.74 3.53
C GLU A 512 6.12 -7.28 2.11
N LEU A 513 5.12 -6.41 2.00
CA LEU A 513 4.76 -5.78 0.73
C LEU A 513 5.93 -4.97 0.15
N GLY A 514 6.64 -4.20 0.98
CA GLY A 514 7.84 -3.46 0.56
C GLY A 514 8.93 -4.37 0.02
N LEU A 515 9.20 -5.47 0.70
CA LEU A 515 10.15 -6.48 0.23
C LEU A 515 9.69 -7.14 -1.08
N ALA A 516 8.40 -7.42 -1.24
CA ALA A 516 7.85 -7.95 -2.48
C ALA A 516 7.97 -6.95 -3.64
N VAL A 517 7.74 -5.66 -3.40
CA VAL A 517 7.97 -4.58 -4.37
C VAL A 517 9.43 -4.55 -4.80
N LEU A 518 10.37 -4.53 -3.85
CA LEU A 518 11.80 -4.54 -4.15
C LEU A 518 12.20 -5.79 -4.92
N ARG A 519 11.70 -6.96 -4.51
CA ARG A 519 12.02 -8.23 -5.17
C ARG A 519 11.61 -8.24 -6.65
N SER A 520 10.48 -7.63 -6.97
CA SER A 520 10.02 -7.51 -8.35
C SER A 520 10.85 -6.54 -9.19
N GLN A 521 11.59 -5.64 -8.55
CA GLN A 521 12.40 -4.61 -9.20
C GLN A 521 13.89 -4.95 -9.26
N ARG A 522 14.34 -5.94 -8.46
CA ARG A 522 15.74 -6.32 -8.37
C ARG A 522 16.04 -7.60 -9.14
N PRO A 523 17.25 -7.75 -9.67
CA PRO A 523 17.65 -8.93 -10.41
C PRO A 523 17.71 -10.18 -9.49
N PRO A 524 17.63 -11.40 -10.06
CA PRO A 524 17.56 -12.66 -9.30
C PRO A 524 18.72 -12.90 -8.33
N ASP A 525 19.92 -12.40 -8.61
CA ASP A 525 21.11 -12.51 -7.77
C ASP A 525 20.99 -11.74 -6.46
N GLU A 526 20.21 -10.66 -6.43
CA GLU A 526 19.93 -9.90 -5.19
C GLU A 526 18.76 -10.49 -4.37
N HIS A 527 18.02 -11.47 -4.90
CA HIS A 527 16.84 -12.01 -4.21
C HIS A 527 17.17 -12.76 -2.91
N ALA A 528 18.38 -13.34 -2.79
CA ALA A 528 18.75 -14.10 -1.61
C ALA A 528 18.72 -13.26 -0.31
N VAL A 529 19.16 -12.00 -0.36
CA VAL A 529 19.15 -11.08 0.78
C VAL A 529 17.71 -10.72 1.15
N LEU A 530 16.87 -10.42 0.14
CA LEU A 530 15.46 -10.11 0.33
C LEU A 530 14.70 -11.28 0.98
N ASP A 531 14.95 -12.50 0.52
CA ASP A 531 14.29 -13.71 1.06
C ASP A 531 14.78 -14.02 2.49
N ARG A 532 16.05 -13.76 2.82
CA ARG A 532 16.57 -13.86 4.21
C ARG A 532 15.95 -12.81 5.12
N ALA A 533 15.94 -11.54 4.72
CA ALA A 533 15.31 -10.45 5.48
C ALA A 533 13.83 -10.73 5.73
N ARG A 534 13.11 -11.20 4.70
CA ARG A 534 11.71 -11.61 4.80
C ARG A 534 11.53 -12.74 5.83
N THR A 535 12.34 -13.79 5.75
CA THR A 535 12.23 -14.94 6.67
C THR A 535 12.49 -14.50 8.12
N ARG A 536 13.47 -13.65 8.36
CA ARG A 536 13.77 -13.12 9.70
C ARG A 536 12.66 -12.21 10.23
N LEU A 537 12.11 -11.33 9.41
CA LEU A 537 10.95 -10.52 9.80
C LEU A 537 9.74 -11.38 10.14
N LEU A 538 9.44 -12.39 9.34
CA LEU A 538 8.34 -13.32 9.60
C LEU A 538 8.53 -14.11 10.90
N SER A 539 9.77 -14.43 11.31
CA SER A 539 10.04 -15.09 12.59
C SER A 539 9.59 -14.25 13.79
N ILE A 540 9.51 -12.94 13.65
CA ILE A 540 8.98 -12.03 14.68
C ILE A 540 7.47 -12.20 14.84
N ILE A 541 6.74 -12.59 13.76
CA ILE A 541 5.29 -12.82 13.78
C ILE A 541 4.91 -14.27 14.07
N ALA A 542 5.65 -15.24 13.53
CA ALA A 542 5.27 -16.66 13.48
C ALA A 542 4.98 -17.29 14.87
N LYS A 543 5.18 -16.54 15.93
CA LYS A 543 4.81 -16.88 17.29
C LYS A 543 3.44 -16.36 17.73
N LEU A 544 2.64 -15.80 16.80
CA LEU A 544 1.22 -15.58 17.06
C LEU A 544 0.54 -16.94 17.23
N PRO A 545 -0.22 -17.15 18.33
CA PRO A 545 -0.65 -18.49 18.75
C PRO A 545 -1.66 -19.18 17.84
N HIS A 546 -2.12 -18.62 16.76
CA HIS A 546 -3.14 -19.19 15.88
C HIS A 546 -2.86 -18.88 14.41
N ASP A 547 -2.60 -19.92 13.68
CA ASP A 547 -2.44 -20.08 12.23
C ASP A 547 -1.18 -19.48 11.57
N PRO A 548 -0.45 -20.32 10.81
CA PRO A 548 0.60 -19.82 9.94
C PRO A 548 -0.02 -18.81 8.99
N ILE A 549 0.57 -17.61 8.92
CA ILE A 549 0.22 -16.64 7.88
C ILE A 549 0.46 -17.35 6.54
N PRO A 550 -0.55 -17.43 5.65
CA PRO A 550 -0.35 -18.01 4.33
C PRO A 550 0.87 -17.39 3.67
N ASP A 551 1.66 -18.18 2.96
CA ASP A 551 2.95 -17.77 2.36
C ASP A 551 2.89 -16.50 1.51
N SER A 552 1.69 -15.99 1.22
CA SER A 552 1.48 -14.68 0.60
C SER A 552 0.03 -14.21 0.75
N LEU A 553 -0.27 -13.40 1.75
CA LEU A 553 -1.53 -12.65 1.80
C LEU A 553 -1.52 -11.47 0.81
N TYR A 554 -0.32 -11.00 0.48
CA TYR A 554 -0.10 -9.86 -0.40
C TYR A 554 0.91 -10.23 -1.48
N THR A 555 0.65 -9.80 -2.69
CA THR A 555 1.62 -9.89 -3.79
C THR A 555 1.55 -8.62 -4.63
N VAL A 556 2.67 -8.27 -5.22
CA VAL A 556 2.78 -7.15 -6.16
C VAL A 556 3.14 -7.73 -7.51
N SER A 557 2.30 -7.49 -8.50
CA SER A 557 2.65 -7.67 -9.89
C SER A 557 3.02 -6.30 -10.44
N THR A 558 4.31 -6.02 -10.41
CA THR A 558 4.86 -4.96 -11.26
C THR A 558 5.05 -5.60 -12.63
N GLY A 559 4.55 -4.93 -13.69
CA GLY A 559 4.87 -5.36 -15.05
C GLY A 559 6.37 -5.65 -15.14
N GLU A 560 6.75 -6.70 -15.81
CA GLU A 560 8.15 -6.86 -16.19
C GLU A 560 8.51 -5.58 -16.95
N TYR A 561 9.10 -4.62 -16.22
CA TYR A 561 9.84 -3.54 -16.86
C TYR A 561 10.91 -4.28 -17.63
N GLY A 562 10.73 -4.36 -18.96
CA GLY A 562 11.54 -5.22 -19.81
C GLY A 562 12.94 -5.27 -19.24
N SER A 563 13.36 -6.46 -18.86
CA SER A 563 14.63 -6.72 -18.18
C SER A 563 15.73 -6.11 -19.01
N THR A 564 15.95 -4.82 -18.84
CA THR A 564 17.07 -4.17 -19.49
C THR A 564 18.27 -4.65 -18.73
N THR A 565 19.13 -5.39 -19.40
CA THR A 565 20.50 -5.76 -18.96
C THR A 565 21.28 -4.54 -18.43
N LEU A 566 20.72 -3.32 -18.63
CA LEU A 566 21.29 -2.03 -18.24
C LEU A 566 20.89 -1.58 -16.82
N MET A 567 19.83 -2.15 -16.22
CA MET A 567 19.38 -1.72 -14.90
C MET A 567 20.43 -1.90 -13.80
N PRO A 568 21.16 -3.02 -13.72
CA PRO A 568 22.23 -3.16 -12.73
C PRO A 568 23.30 -2.07 -12.85
N VAL A 569 23.67 -1.71 -14.08
CA VAL A 569 24.66 -0.65 -14.38
C VAL A 569 24.17 0.71 -13.88
N ILE A 570 22.92 1.04 -14.19
CA ILE A 570 22.31 2.33 -13.79
C ILE A 570 22.20 2.42 -12.27
N ARG A 571 21.73 1.36 -11.63
CA ARG A 571 21.64 1.29 -10.15
C ARG A 571 23.00 1.42 -9.49
N HIS A 572 24.02 0.75 -10.03
CA HIS A 572 25.38 0.88 -9.52
C HIS A 572 25.87 2.32 -9.57
N GLY A 573 25.66 3.02 -10.70
CA GLY A 573 26.01 4.44 -10.86
C GLY A 573 25.26 5.32 -9.85
N MET A 574 23.95 5.07 -9.65
CA MET A 574 23.15 5.82 -8.68
C MET A 574 23.62 5.62 -7.24
N ARG A 575 23.81 4.37 -6.81
CA ARG A 575 24.26 4.04 -5.43
C ARG A 575 25.64 4.63 -5.11
N ARG A 576 26.56 4.62 -6.10
CA ARG A 576 27.92 5.15 -5.95
C ARG A 576 28.02 6.62 -6.24
N GLN A 577 26.91 7.26 -6.65
CA GLN A 577 26.89 8.66 -7.11
C GLN A 577 27.91 8.94 -8.21
N LEU A 578 28.00 8.04 -9.19
CA LEU A 578 28.89 8.13 -10.35
C LEU A 578 28.07 8.50 -11.59
N LYS A 579 28.67 9.37 -12.44
CA LYS A 579 28.04 9.74 -13.71
C LYS A 579 27.94 8.52 -14.62
N LEU A 580 26.88 8.51 -15.44
CA LEU A 580 26.63 7.49 -16.44
C LEU A 580 26.85 8.05 -17.85
N ARG A 581 27.48 7.25 -18.70
CA ARG A 581 27.42 7.44 -20.15
C ARG A 581 26.28 6.59 -20.68
N ILE A 582 25.26 7.22 -21.25
CA ILE A 582 24.11 6.51 -21.81
C ILE A 582 24.01 6.75 -23.32
N GLY A 583 23.70 5.71 -24.08
CA GLY A 583 23.25 5.78 -25.46
C GLY A 583 21.73 5.90 -25.48
N TYR A 584 21.20 7.03 -25.92
CA TYR A 584 19.77 7.31 -25.91
C TYR A 584 19.22 7.46 -27.32
N ARG A 585 18.17 6.72 -27.65
CA ARG A 585 17.46 6.80 -28.94
C ARG A 585 16.26 7.74 -28.81
N LYS A 586 16.24 8.82 -29.57
CA LYS A 586 15.09 9.71 -29.61
C LYS A 586 13.92 9.08 -30.35
N SER A 587 12.69 9.53 -30.03
CA SER A 587 11.50 9.17 -30.78
C SER A 587 11.64 9.45 -32.25
N GLY A 588 11.28 8.49 -33.11
CA GLY A 588 11.35 8.63 -34.57
C GLY A 588 12.77 8.71 -35.14
N SER A 589 13.83 8.39 -34.39
CA SER A 589 15.22 8.42 -34.86
C SER A 589 15.85 7.03 -34.73
N THR A 590 16.53 6.59 -35.76
CA THR A 590 17.39 5.40 -35.79
C THR A 590 18.76 5.63 -35.16
N THR A 591 19.14 6.91 -34.97
CA THR A 591 20.46 7.28 -34.45
C THR A 591 20.48 7.32 -32.93
N THR A 592 21.54 6.79 -32.33
CA THR A 592 21.77 6.80 -30.88
C THR A 592 22.62 8.03 -30.52
N ASP A 593 22.12 8.86 -29.61
CA ASP A 593 22.85 9.99 -29.04
C ASP A 593 23.56 9.56 -27.75
N ASN A 594 24.88 9.67 -27.70
CA ASN A 594 25.63 9.46 -26.48
C ASN A 594 25.57 10.69 -25.58
N ARG A 595 25.25 10.45 -24.28
CA ARG A 595 25.08 11.50 -23.30
C ARG A 595 25.77 11.15 -22.01
N MET A 596 26.38 12.13 -21.37
CA MET A 596 26.85 12.06 -20.00
C MET A 596 25.74 12.59 -19.10
N VAL A 597 25.36 11.81 -18.08
CA VAL A 597 24.26 12.16 -17.19
C VAL A 597 24.61 11.86 -15.73
N CYS A 598 24.10 12.71 -14.83
CA CYS A 598 24.14 12.49 -13.39
C CYS A 598 22.77 11.90 -12.98
N PRO A 599 22.66 10.62 -12.66
CA PRO A 599 21.39 9.97 -12.36
C PRO A 599 20.87 10.37 -10.98
N TYR A 600 19.72 11.05 -10.89
CA TYR A 600 19.16 11.53 -9.63
C TYR A 600 18.08 10.61 -9.07
N ALA A 601 17.15 10.13 -9.90
CA ALA A 601 16.04 9.29 -9.45
C ALA A 601 15.50 8.38 -10.54
N LEU A 602 14.90 7.27 -10.14
CA LEU A 602 14.07 6.42 -10.98
C LEU A 602 12.59 6.66 -10.65
N VAL A 603 11.76 6.75 -11.68
CA VAL A 603 10.31 6.92 -11.53
C VAL A 603 9.59 5.91 -12.40
N SER A 604 8.64 5.21 -11.80
CA SER A 604 7.72 4.33 -12.52
C SER A 604 6.37 5.01 -12.69
N ALA A 605 5.93 5.17 -13.92
CA ALA A 605 4.65 5.77 -14.27
C ALA A 605 3.99 5.02 -15.42
N ASN A 606 2.71 4.65 -15.27
CA ASN A 606 1.92 3.96 -16.29
C ASN A 606 2.61 2.72 -16.89
N GLY A 607 3.28 1.93 -16.04
CA GLY A 607 4.00 0.74 -16.48
C GLY A 607 5.32 1.02 -17.24
N MET A 608 5.79 2.26 -17.27
CA MET A 608 7.04 2.66 -17.88
C MET A 608 8.01 3.18 -16.83
N LEU A 609 9.29 2.85 -16.97
CA LEU A 609 10.35 3.31 -16.08
C LEU A 609 11.08 4.51 -16.72
N TYR A 610 11.35 5.52 -15.92
CA TYR A 610 12.00 6.75 -16.31
C TYR A 610 13.20 7.02 -15.41
N LEU A 611 14.32 7.43 -16.00
CA LEU A 611 15.49 7.95 -15.30
C LEU A 611 15.46 9.47 -15.34
N ILE A 612 15.38 10.10 -14.17
CA ILE A 612 15.55 11.54 -14.02
C ILE A 612 17.02 11.81 -13.79
N ALA A 613 17.63 12.58 -14.66
CA ALA A 613 19.06 12.88 -14.60
C ALA A 613 19.41 14.28 -15.13
N LEU A 614 20.45 14.87 -14.55
CA LEU A 614 21.07 16.08 -15.13
C LEU A 614 21.89 15.67 -16.35
N CYS A 615 21.52 16.13 -17.51
CA CYS A 615 22.25 15.90 -18.75
C CYS A 615 23.30 17.01 -18.98
N GLU A 616 24.58 16.65 -19.00
CA GLU A 616 25.68 17.62 -19.18
C GLU A 616 25.62 18.36 -20.51
N ARG A 617 25.19 17.66 -21.57
CA ARG A 617 25.08 18.27 -22.91
C ARG A 617 24.07 19.40 -22.97
N SER A 618 22.94 19.27 -22.25
CA SER A 618 21.89 20.31 -22.24
C SER A 618 21.96 21.20 -21.01
N VAL A 619 22.85 20.87 -20.05
CA VAL A 619 23.00 21.56 -18.75
C VAL A 619 21.63 21.70 -18.04
N SER A 620 20.78 20.73 -18.21
CA SER A 620 19.41 20.73 -17.66
C SER A 620 18.97 19.36 -17.21
N LEU A 621 18.03 19.36 -16.27
CA LEU A 621 17.37 18.15 -15.83
C LEU A 621 16.58 17.56 -17.00
N ARG A 622 16.73 16.26 -17.22
CA ARG A 622 16.06 15.52 -18.28
C ARG A 622 15.45 14.24 -17.74
N VAL A 623 14.40 13.81 -18.40
CA VAL A 623 13.74 12.54 -18.14
C VAL A 623 14.00 11.59 -19.31
N PHE A 624 14.61 10.47 -19.02
CA PHE A 624 14.95 9.46 -20.02
C PHE A 624 14.07 8.23 -19.82
N ARG A 625 13.32 7.83 -20.84
CA ARG A 625 12.59 6.56 -20.80
C ARG A 625 13.59 5.41 -20.89
N MET A 626 13.46 4.45 -20.00
CA MET A 626 14.42 3.35 -19.89
C MET A 626 14.40 2.40 -21.08
N ASP A 627 13.25 2.21 -21.71
CA ASP A 627 13.12 1.42 -22.94
C ASP A 627 13.83 2.01 -24.18
N ARG A 628 14.26 3.30 -24.08
CA ARG A 628 15.02 4.00 -25.12
C ARG A 628 16.50 4.15 -24.80
N VAL A 629 16.93 3.69 -23.66
CA VAL A 629 18.35 3.58 -23.30
C VAL A 629 18.89 2.29 -23.89
N VAL A 630 19.77 2.40 -24.86
CA VAL A 630 20.33 1.24 -25.59
C VAL A 630 21.70 0.82 -25.07
N MET A 631 22.37 1.71 -24.31
CA MET A 631 23.66 1.48 -23.70
C MET A 631 23.77 2.29 -22.40
N ALA A 632 24.39 1.74 -21.39
CA ALA A 632 24.75 2.44 -20.17
C ALA A 632 26.11 1.94 -19.66
N GLU A 633 26.97 2.86 -19.29
CA GLU A 633 28.29 2.59 -18.71
C GLU A 633 28.48 3.49 -17.49
N VAL A 634 29.00 2.94 -16.40
CA VAL A 634 29.38 3.72 -15.21
C VAL A 634 30.74 4.36 -15.48
N THR A 635 30.87 5.64 -15.15
CA THR A 635 32.17 6.33 -15.21
C THR A 635 32.78 6.44 -13.81
N ASP A 636 34.06 6.76 -13.72
CA ASP A 636 34.74 7.03 -12.44
C ASP A 636 34.51 8.45 -11.90
N VAL A 637 33.64 9.25 -12.55
CA VAL A 637 33.43 10.65 -12.21
C VAL A 637 32.28 10.77 -11.22
N PRO A 638 32.54 11.21 -9.99
CA PRO A 638 31.48 11.39 -9.00
C PRO A 638 30.63 12.62 -9.32
N PHE A 639 29.40 12.63 -8.82
CA PHE A 639 28.53 13.79 -8.83
C PHE A 639 27.84 13.92 -7.46
N ALA A 640 27.32 15.12 -7.17
CA ALA A 640 26.43 15.34 -6.03
C ALA A 640 25.08 15.82 -6.53
N ALA A 641 24.00 15.18 -6.06
CA ALA A 641 22.67 15.69 -6.33
C ALA A 641 22.44 16.96 -5.49
N PRO A 642 21.79 18.01 -6.05
CA PRO A 642 21.48 19.21 -5.27
C PRO A 642 20.58 18.86 -4.08
N ALA A 643 20.87 19.42 -2.91
CA ALA A 643 20.08 19.21 -1.69
C ALA A 643 18.60 19.64 -1.86
N ALA A 644 18.35 20.59 -2.75
CA ALA A 644 17.01 21.06 -3.08
C ALA A 644 16.30 20.22 -4.17
N PHE A 645 16.90 19.15 -4.68
CA PHE A 645 16.27 18.33 -5.70
C PHE A 645 15.07 17.58 -5.13
N SER A 646 13.91 17.80 -5.71
CA SER A 646 12.71 17.02 -5.43
C SER A 646 12.20 16.36 -6.72
N VAL A 647 11.87 15.09 -6.63
CA VAL A 647 11.22 14.38 -7.74
C VAL A 647 9.85 14.98 -8.04
N ASP A 648 9.18 15.55 -7.04
CA ASP A 648 7.85 16.18 -7.20
C ASP A 648 7.90 17.38 -8.12
N ASP A 649 9.05 18.08 -8.24
CA ASP A 649 9.21 19.20 -9.14
C ASP A 649 9.21 18.78 -10.62
N VAL A 650 9.53 17.51 -10.88
CA VAL A 650 9.53 16.90 -12.21
C VAL A 650 8.19 16.24 -12.53
N LEU A 651 7.38 16.00 -11.50
CA LEU A 651 6.08 15.36 -11.61
C LEU A 651 4.97 16.41 -11.55
N ARG A 652 4.13 16.46 -12.58
CA ARG A 652 2.92 17.28 -12.57
C ARG A 652 1.71 16.36 -12.72
N ASP A 653 0.70 16.52 -11.86
CA ASP A 653 -0.53 15.72 -11.91
C ASP A 653 -0.34 14.19 -11.93
N GLY A 654 0.73 13.69 -11.26
CA GLY A 654 1.06 12.27 -11.26
C GLY A 654 1.60 11.76 -12.59
N ARG A 655 2.14 12.62 -13.43
CA ARG A 655 2.77 12.29 -14.71
C ARG A 655 4.21 12.81 -14.76
N VAL A 656 5.06 12.11 -15.50
CA VAL A 656 6.45 12.51 -15.72
C VAL A 656 6.53 13.38 -16.96
N PHE A 657 7.03 14.62 -16.84
CA PHE A 657 7.18 15.55 -17.95
C PHE A 657 8.65 15.81 -18.27
N GLN A 658 8.97 15.87 -19.55
CA GLN A 658 10.33 16.18 -20.02
C GLN A 658 10.62 17.70 -20.09
N SER A 659 9.58 18.51 -20.19
CA SER A 659 9.60 19.99 -20.22
C SER A 659 8.15 20.45 -20.20
N ASP A 660 7.88 21.77 -20.13
CA ASP A 660 6.54 22.29 -20.44
C ASP A 660 6.21 21.86 -21.87
N PRO A 661 5.22 20.95 -22.07
CA PRO A 661 4.92 20.49 -23.41
C PRO A 661 4.28 21.67 -24.15
N PRO A 662 4.85 22.11 -25.27
CA PRO A 662 4.24 23.16 -26.08
C PRO A 662 2.90 22.66 -26.69
N ASP A 663 2.78 21.35 -26.86
CA ASP A 663 1.65 20.73 -27.54
C ASP A 663 0.80 19.91 -26.58
N ARG A 664 -0.50 19.92 -26.82
CA ARG A 664 -1.50 19.13 -26.12
C ARG A 664 -2.36 18.36 -27.12
N MET A 665 -2.92 17.26 -26.64
CA MET A 665 -3.84 16.44 -27.39
C MET A 665 -5.19 16.41 -26.67
N LEU A 666 -6.25 16.76 -27.38
CA LEU A 666 -7.62 16.70 -26.90
C LEU A 666 -8.27 15.42 -27.43
N VAL A 667 -8.74 14.55 -26.54
CA VAL A 667 -9.33 13.26 -26.92
C VAL A 667 -10.72 13.14 -26.33
N ARG A 668 -11.70 12.82 -27.18
CA ARG A 668 -13.07 12.47 -26.80
C ARG A 668 -13.20 10.96 -26.73
N TYR A 669 -13.65 10.46 -25.60
CA TYR A 669 -13.92 9.04 -25.38
C TYR A 669 -15.44 8.79 -25.45
N SER A 670 -15.84 7.75 -26.16
CA SER A 670 -17.25 7.40 -26.37
C SER A 670 -17.93 7.05 -25.04
N ALA A 671 -19.27 7.19 -24.98
CA ALA A 671 -20.06 6.86 -23.82
C ALA A 671 -19.86 5.39 -23.34
N ARG A 672 -19.42 4.51 -24.23
CA ARG A 672 -19.15 3.11 -23.90
C ARG A 672 -17.93 2.94 -22.97
N ILE A 673 -16.87 3.75 -23.12
CA ILE A 673 -15.65 3.64 -22.33
C ILE A 673 -15.43 4.84 -21.41
N ALA A 674 -16.18 5.92 -21.60
CA ALA A 674 -16.06 7.14 -20.78
C ALA A 674 -16.18 6.89 -19.27
N PRO A 675 -17.04 5.99 -18.75
CA PRO A 675 -17.11 5.71 -17.31
C PRO A 675 -15.78 5.23 -16.73
N TRP A 676 -15.05 4.35 -17.43
CA TRP A 676 -13.72 3.88 -16.99
C TRP A 676 -12.65 4.96 -17.06
N ILE A 677 -12.70 5.77 -18.11
CA ILE A 677 -11.77 6.88 -18.29
C ILE A 677 -12.01 7.95 -17.24
N ALA A 678 -13.26 8.31 -17.01
CA ALA A 678 -13.66 9.30 -16.00
C ALA A 678 -13.28 8.87 -14.58
N GLU A 679 -13.50 7.60 -14.21
CA GLU A 679 -13.07 7.04 -12.94
C GLU A 679 -11.54 7.14 -12.78
N ARG A 680 -10.80 6.74 -13.80
CA ARG A 680 -9.33 6.76 -13.79
C ARG A 680 -8.76 8.18 -13.63
N GLU A 681 -9.35 9.16 -14.31
CA GLU A 681 -8.87 10.53 -14.36
C GLU A 681 -9.55 11.44 -13.32
N GLY A 682 -10.49 10.92 -12.52
CA GLY A 682 -11.22 11.68 -11.51
C GLY A 682 -12.08 12.79 -12.12
N ARG A 683 -12.71 12.53 -13.27
CA ARG A 683 -13.57 13.46 -14.01
C ARG A 683 -15.02 13.01 -13.98
N SER A 684 -15.93 13.95 -14.21
CA SER A 684 -17.35 13.68 -14.44
C SER A 684 -17.62 13.45 -15.94
N LEU A 685 -18.66 12.67 -16.24
CA LEU A 685 -19.13 12.48 -17.61
C LEU A 685 -19.84 13.75 -18.11
N GLU A 686 -19.78 13.97 -19.42
CA GLU A 686 -20.59 14.99 -20.11
C GLU A 686 -22.05 14.55 -20.24
N ALA A 687 -22.93 15.46 -20.65
CA ALA A 687 -24.38 15.20 -20.75
C ALA A 687 -24.72 14.09 -21.75
N ASP A 688 -23.86 13.87 -22.76
CA ASP A 688 -24.00 12.81 -23.78
C ASP A 688 -23.36 11.48 -23.33
N GLY A 689 -22.88 11.40 -22.07
CA GLY A 689 -22.20 10.23 -21.53
C GLY A 689 -20.76 10.07 -21.98
N CYS A 690 -20.23 10.95 -22.81
CA CYS A 690 -18.83 10.99 -23.22
C CYS A 690 -17.95 11.68 -22.17
N VAL A 691 -16.64 11.63 -22.37
CA VAL A 691 -15.68 12.46 -21.63
C VAL A 691 -14.61 12.98 -22.57
N VAL A 692 -14.30 14.26 -22.47
CA VAL A 692 -13.22 14.89 -23.22
C VAL A 692 -12.08 15.18 -22.26
N LEU A 693 -10.88 14.73 -22.62
CA LEU A 693 -9.67 14.89 -21.80
C LEU A 693 -8.54 15.53 -22.60
N GLU A 694 -7.85 16.42 -21.94
CA GLU A 694 -6.59 16.98 -22.42
C GLU A 694 -5.43 16.11 -21.95
N HIS A 695 -4.58 15.70 -22.88
CA HIS A 695 -3.36 14.96 -22.62
C HIS A 695 -2.15 15.75 -23.13
N PRO A 696 -1.03 15.80 -22.39
CA PRO A 696 0.19 16.41 -22.88
C PRO A 696 0.76 15.58 -24.04
N LEU A 697 1.09 16.22 -25.14
CA LEU A 697 1.64 15.61 -26.34
C LEU A 697 3.15 15.89 -26.44
N ALA A 698 3.92 15.29 -25.54
CA ALA A 698 5.38 15.40 -25.58
C ALA A 698 6.03 14.46 -26.63
N ASP A 699 5.30 13.46 -27.08
CA ASP A 699 5.77 12.42 -28.00
C ASP A 699 4.63 12.01 -28.95
N TRP A 700 4.84 12.21 -30.24
CA TRP A 700 3.87 11.90 -31.30
C TRP A 700 3.58 10.40 -31.43
N GLU A 701 4.59 9.53 -31.23
CA GLU A 701 4.39 8.08 -31.24
C GLU A 701 3.51 7.63 -30.06
N TRP A 702 3.71 8.24 -28.89
CA TRP A 702 2.84 7.99 -27.75
C TRP A 702 1.41 8.42 -28.05
N GLY A 703 1.22 9.62 -28.64
CA GLY A 703 -0.10 10.13 -28.99
C GLY A 703 -0.85 9.22 -29.96
N LEU A 704 -0.16 8.76 -31.00
CA LEU A 704 -0.70 7.81 -31.98
C LEU A 704 -1.15 6.51 -31.31
N ARG A 705 -0.28 5.88 -30.52
CA ARG A 705 -0.59 4.63 -29.83
C ARG A 705 -1.67 4.79 -28.78
N HIS A 706 -1.65 5.92 -28.07
CA HIS A 706 -2.69 6.22 -27.08
C HIS A 706 -4.08 6.32 -27.71
N ALA A 707 -4.22 6.88 -28.88
CA ALA A 707 -5.49 6.94 -29.59
C ALA A 707 -5.88 5.57 -30.19
N LEU A 708 -4.95 4.93 -30.91
CA LEU A 708 -5.19 3.67 -31.61
C LEU A 708 -5.56 2.50 -30.71
N GLN A 709 -5.02 2.44 -29.46
CA GLN A 709 -5.36 1.36 -28.52
C GLN A 709 -6.87 1.30 -28.14
N TYR A 710 -7.57 2.40 -28.27
CA TYR A 710 -9.02 2.46 -28.02
C TYR A 710 -9.84 2.24 -29.30
N GLY A 711 -9.22 2.28 -30.49
CA GLY A 711 -9.89 2.15 -31.78
C GLY A 711 -10.97 3.19 -31.96
N ALA A 712 -12.17 2.77 -32.38
CA ALA A 712 -13.31 3.64 -32.61
C ALA A 712 -13.92 4.28 -31.33
N GLU A 713 -13.40 3.96 -30.17
CA GLU A 713 -13.92 4.50 -28.89
C GLU A 713 -13.20 5.78 -28.44
N ALA A 714 -12.14 6.20 -29.13
CA ALA A 714 -11.40 7.42 -28.83
C ALA A 714 -11.16 8.23 -30.10
N GLU A 715 -11.63 9.45 -30.12
CA GLU A 715 -11.39 10.41 -31.20
C GLU A 715 -10.45 11.51 -30.71
N VAL A 716 -9.34 11.71 -31.43
CA VAL A 716 -8.47 12.88 -31.23
C VAL A 716 -9.15 14.07 -31.89
N LEU A 717 -9.48 15.10 -31.12
CA LEU A 717 -10.08 16.35 -31.60
C LEU A 717 -9.00 17.34 -32.05
N GLU A 718 -7.92 17.45 -31.31
CA GLU A 718 -6.75 18.31 -31.54
C GLU A 718 -5.45 17.56 -31.21
N PRO A 719 -4.33 17.86 -31.86
CA PRO A 719 -4.15 18.75 -33.01
C PRO A 719 -4.46 18.06 -34.36
N GLU A 720 -4.81 18.80 -35.38
CA GLU A 720 -5.13 18.27 -36.73
C GLU A 720 -3.95 17.53 -37.37
N SER A 721 -2.71 17.92 -37.06
CA SER A 721 -1.51 17.19 -37.48
C SER A 721 -1.47 15.74 -36.94
N LEU A 722 -1.95 15.47 -35.72
CA LEU A 722 -2.05 14.13 -35.17
C LEU A 722 -3.21 13.34 -35.83
N ARG A 723 -4.34 13.99 -36.08
CA ARG A 723 -5.47 13.39 -36.82
C ARG A 723 -5.05 12.92 -38.21
N THR A 724 -4.27 13.73 -38.92
CA THR A 724 -3.72 13.39 -40.23
C THR A 724 -2.80 12.17 -40.19
N LYS A 725 -1.91 12.11 -39.20
CA LYS A 725 -1.02 10.96 -39.00
C LYS A 725 -1.78 9.69 -38.62
N LEU A 726 -2.84 9.80 -37.79
CA LEU A 726 -3.70 8.67 -37.46
C LEU A 726 -4.37 8.11 -38.70
N ARG A 727 -4.92 8.96 -39.59
CA ARG A 727 -5.48 8.53 -40.88
C ARG A 727 -4.47 7.77 -41.71
N GLN A 728 -3.26 8.33 -41.87
CA GLN A 728 -2.20 7.67 -42.65
C GLN A 728 -1.84 6.30 -42.11
N GLN A 729 -1.69 6.16 -40.81
CA GLN A 729 -1.38 4.85 -40.17
C GLN A 729 -2.52 3.83 -40.37
N LEU A 730 -3.75 4.27 -40.23
CA LEU A 730 -4.93 3.41 -40.45
C LEU A 730 -5.07 2.98 -41.91
N GLU A 731 -4.76 3.88 -42.88
CA GLU A 731 -4.72 3.56 -44.30
C GLU A 731 -3.66 2.50 -44.63
N VAL A 732 -2.48 2.58 -44.02
CA VAL A 732 -1.41 1.56 -44.15
C VAL A 732 -1.93 0.18 -43.69
N ILE A 733 -2.63 0.12 -42.55
CA ILE A 733 -3.19 -1.14 -42.05
C ILE A 733 -4.25 -1.70 -43.02
N LEU A 734 -5.07 -0.85 -43.63
CA LEU A 734 -6.11 -1.26 -44.57
C LEU A 734 -5.55 -1.71 -45.92
N GLN A 735 -4.41 -1.13 -46.37
CA GLN A 735 -3.76 -1.40 -47.65
C GLN A 735 -2.75 -2.55 -47.58
N GLY A 736 -2.08 -2.71 -46.42
CA GLY A 736 -0.89 -3.54 -46.24
C GLY A 736 -1.15 -4.99 -45.85
N ALA A 737 -2.32 -5.52 -46.18
CA ALA A 737 -2.62 -6.92 -45.88
C ALA A 737 -3.03 -7.69 -47.12
#